data_e9965b37aef481d3664c49027e45e38e
#
_entry.id   e9965b37aef481d3664c49027e45e38e
#
_cell.length_a   1.000
_cell.length_b   1.000
_cell.length_c   1.000
_cell.angle_alpha   90.00
_cell.angle_beta   90.00
_cell.angle_gamma   90.00
#
_symmetry.space_group_name_H-M   'P 1'
#
loop_
_entity.id
_entity.type
_entity.pdbx_description
1 polymer ?
#
loop_
_entity_poly.entity_id
_entity_poly.type
_entity_poly.pdbx_seq_one_letter_code
_entity_poly.pdbx_strand_id
1 'polypeptide(L)'
;MSLREEQDAALLTDAPDAGAEPTPHHGAHAPEPVWGGIPPHHFPQPHPDANKIRILFVFAWLVVGGEETEVRLLARHLPRDRYRIDVIPCFRKEGMPDQTHDQLRALGIHVDTAPYDMGFEDTVDYLRRKLPGYDVVISCQDVADIYPALERLKLRPPLIEHGGLVREALSGPKHFTYRYVGVCDSIREAAASKMPDRRHHAREIPSMVDLSEFRPEAREPMRHALGVAPDEVLMGWVGRLDRKKRVEDFIDAAARVAAVEPRARFVVVGGPDAFMPEYAHELHGRAHAAGLSHRMIFTGDRRDVPDLMAAMDGLCWLSVGEGMPHVIAEAGAARLAVIATPDNGACEQIVDGQSGLFVPYENPDAVAEAMLRLIREPVLRRRLGAGLRAHVEATYSTDVVVPQWQALIHEVLDEVPAAPPPSLFRSLVLGGWECSTHRRGWGPHRDVMAAVGHDRHAAQDYRQLGSLGIRSCRDGARWHLIDRGGAYDFSSFTPMVEAARDTGTQVVWDLLHYGWPEDIDIYRPEFVHRFARYARAMAEHVRGLTDEVPFWCPVNEISFHAWAGGDARYLNPYGAGRGWELKCQLARASIAAMVELRAVDPRARFVHAEPLIAIHHVDWSGRPRWEAHGWHDAQFQAFELLGGWMWPQIGGDPSFVDIVGVNYYWNNQWNHGGLTVDVDDVIYRPLSDLLFEVSARYGRPMLISETGTEGDRRGAWFDYVAAETARARTRGVPVEGICLYPVADHPGWDDDRMCPNGLLGIDPSNGARSVDPGLAAAIRRSGLVARR
;
A
#
# COMPACT_ATOMS: atom_id res chain seq x y z
N MET A 1 -23.83 1.80 17.85
CA MET A 1 -23.87 0.63 16.94
C MET A 1 -23.75 1.18 15.55
N SER A 2 -22.74 0.76 14.78
CA SER A 2 -22.59 1.18 13.40
C SER A 2 -23.66 0.48 12.53
N LEU A 3 -24.03 1.08 11.39
CA LEU A 3 -24.95 0.46 10.43
C LEU A 3 -24.49 -0.93 9.93
N ARG A 4 -23.21 -1.26 10.09
CA ARG A 4 -22.63 -2.57 9.78
C ARG A 4 -22.92 -3.61 10.87
N GLU A 5 -22.95 -3.23 12.15
CA GLU A 5 -23.30 -4.14 13.25
C GLU A 5 -24.75 -4.63 13.18
N GLU A 6 -25.66 -3.82 12.62
CA GLU A 6 -27.05 -4.24 12.40
C GLU A 6 -27.21 -5.22 11.22
N GLN A 7 -26.31 -5.16 10.21
CA GLN A 7 -26.33 -6.11 9.09
C GLN A 7 -25.68 -7.45 9.44
N ASP A 8 -24.62 -7.47 10.24
CA ASP A 8 -24.00 -8.71 10.72
C ASP A 8 -24.96 -9.48 11.65
N ALA A 9 -25.80 -8.79 12.41
CA ALA A 9 -26.84 -9.40 13.22
C ALA A 9 -27.98 -10.04 12.39
N ALA A 10 -28.25 -9.55 11.18
CA ALA A 10 -29.27 -10.09 10.29
C ALA A 10 -28.78 -11.30 9.46
N LEU A 11 -27.47 -11.44 9.28
CA LEU A 11 -26.85 -12.57 8.55
C LEU A 11 -26.61 -13.82 9.44
N LEU A 12 -26.74 -13.69 10.75
CA LEU A 12 -26.54 -14.79 11.71
C LEU A 12 -27.74 -15.72 11.89
N THR A 13 -28.86 -15.53 11.16
CA THR A 13 -30.06 -16.34 11.31
C THR A 13 -30.21 -17.47 10.31
N ASP A 14 -29.35 -17.61 9.29
CA ASP A 14 -29.35 -18.75 8.36
C ASP A 14 -27.93 -19.34 8.22
N ALA A 15 -27.50 -20.10 9.24
CA ALA A 15 -26.30 -20.91 9.17
C ALA A 15 -26.63 -22.31 8.59
N PRO A 16 -26.07 -22.72 7.47
CA PRO A 16 -25.96 -24.15 7.15
C PRO A 16 -24.79 -24.75 7.94
N ASP A 17 -25.01 -25.98 8.33
CA ASP A 17 -24.18 -26.90 9.14
C ASP A 17 -22.66 -26.69 9.02
N ALA A 18 -22.02 -26.43 10.16
CA ALA A 18 -20.57 -26.46 10.33
C ALA A 18 -20.05 -27.90 10.25
N GLY A 19 -19.50 -28.27 9.11
CA GLY A 19 -18.93 -29.61 8.91
C GLY A 19 -18.05 -29.76 7.67
N ALA A 20 -17.13 -28.82 7.42
CA ALA A 20 -15.99 -29.07 6.53
C ALA A 20 -14.82 -28.16 6.92
N GLU A 21 -13.77 -28.77 7.47
CA GLU A 21 -12.44 -28.13 7.51
C GLU A 21 -12.06 -27.70 6.10
N PRO A 22 -11.44 -26.53 5.89
CA PRO A 22 -10.92 -26.17 4.58
C PRO A 22 -9.79 -27.12 4.24
N THR A 23 -10.07 -28.10 3.41
CA THR A 23 -9.02 -28.92 2.78
C THR A 23 -8.15 -27.98 1.93
N PRO A 24 -6.82 -28.03 2.06
CA PRO A 24 -5.94 -27.30 1.16
C PRO A 24 -6.21 -27.84 -0.24
N HIS A 25 -6.63 -26.96 -1.16
CA HIS A 25 -6.84 -27.32 -2.56
C HIS A 25 -5.51 -27.79 -3.16
N HIS A 26 -5.32 -29.11 -3.21
CA HIS A 26 -4.29 -29.77 -3.99
C HIS A 26 -4.77 -29.79 -5.45
N GLY A 27 -3.98 -29.20 -6.34
CA GLY A 27 -4.07 -29.50 -7.75
C GLY A 27 -4.30 -28.33 -8.69
N ALA A 28 -3.40 -27.35 -8.69
CA ALA A 28 -3.08 -26.65 -9.92
C ALA A 28 -1.54 -26.63 -10.01
N HIS A 29 -0.98 -27.24 -11.06
CA HIS A 29 0.44 -27.03 -11.36
C HIS A 29 0.67 -25.53 -11.47
N ALA A 30 1.53 -24.98 -10.61
CA ALA A 30 2.07 -23.66 -10.86
C ALA A 30 2.65 -23.66 -12.27
N PRO A 31 2.38 -22.66 -13.12
CA PRO A 31 3.09 -22.55 -14.38
C PRO A 31 4.58 -22.55 -14.03
N GLU A 32 5.37 -23.34 -14.76
CA GLU A 32 6.81 -23.36 -14.60
C GLU A 32 7.30 -21.91 -14.70
N PRO A 33 7.97 -21.37 -13.68
CA PRO A 33 8.69 -20.13 -13.87
C PRO A 33 9.65 -20.37 -15.01
N VAL A 34 9.68 -19.50 -16.00
CA VAL A 34 10.62 -19.61 -17.12
C VAL A 34 12.01 -19.25 -16.57
N TRP A 35 12.62 -20.21 -15.89
CA TRP A 35 14.01 -20.15 -15.46
C TRP A 35 14.85 -20.23 -16.75
N GLY A 36 15.49 -19.13 -17.13
CA GLY A 36 16.33 -19.07 -18.32
C GLY A 36 15.88 -18.10 -19.41
N GLY A 37 14.92 -17.21 -19.13
CA GLY A 37 14.67 -16.07 -20.00
C GLY A 37 15.92 -15.19 -20.11
N ILE A 38 16.16 -14.63 -21.31
CA ILE A 38 17.23 -13.64 -21.50
C ILE A 38 16.82 -12.39 -20.69
N PRO A 39 17.65 -11.92 -19.71
CA PRO A 39 17.33 -10.70 -18.98
C PRO A 39 17.14 -9.51 -19.94
N PRO A 40 16.24 -8.57 -19.66
CA PRO A 40 15.95 -7.45 -20.55
C PRO A 40 17.24 -6.67 -20.89
N HIS A 41 17.37 -6.21 -22.14
CA HIS A 41 18.55 -5.49 -22.62
C HIS A 41 18.76 -4.13 -21.93
N HIS A 42 17.71 -3.57 -21.34
CA HIS A 42 17.76 -2.34 -20.56
C HIS A 42 17.19 -2.60 -19.18
N PHE A 43 18.00 -2.44 -18.13
CA PHE A 43 17.50 -2.32 -16.77
C PHE A 43 17.00 -0.90 -16.56
N PRO A 44 15.97 -0.76 -15.74
CA PRO A 44 15.08 0.36 -15.83
C PRO A 44 15.72 1.69 -15.54
N GLN A 45 15.28 2.63 -16.29
CA GLN A 45 14.96 3.93 -15.67
C GLN A 45 13.99 3.66 -14.50
N PRO A 46 14.04 4.43 -13.39
CA PRO A 46 13.07 4.26 -12.31
C PRO A 46 11.67 4.18 -12.92
N HIS A 47 10.85 3.21 -12.45
CA HIS A 47 9.43 3.10 -12.86
C HIS A 47 8.83 4.50 -13.02
N PRO A 48 8.02 4.80 -14.04
CA PRO A 48 7.45 6.15 -14.26
C PRO A 48 6.77 6.73 -13.01
N ASP A 49 6.25 5.86 -12.14
CA ASP A 49 5.66 6.26 -10.85
C ASP A 49 6.67 6.19 -9.69
N ALA A 50 7.91 5.77 -9.92
CA ALA A 50 8.90 5.64 -8.86
C ALA A 50 9.22 6.96 -8.16
N ASN A 51 9.07 8.08 -8.87
CA ASN A 51 9.28 9.42 -8.33
C ASN A 51 7.99 10.13 -7.93
N LYS A 52 6.82 9.47 -8.06
CA LYS A 52 5.54 10.04 -7.67
C LYS A 52 5.24 9.70 -6.21
N ILE A 53 4.64 10.65 -5.52
CA ILE A 53 4.02 10.42 -4.21
C ILE A 53 2.69 9.68 -4.47
N ARG A 54 2.56 8.47 -3.93
CA ARG A 54 1.38 7.63 -4.09
C ARG A 54 0.44 7.86 -2.91
N ILE A 55 -0.74 8.33 -3.20
CA ILE A 55 -1.77 8.67 -2.21
C ILE A 55 -2.92 7.69 -2.36
N LEU A 56 -3.29 7.03 -1.27
CA LEU A 56 -4.50 6.21 -1.21
C LEU A 56 -5.58 6.94 -0.43
N PHE A 57 -6.71 7.18 -1.07
CA PHE A 57 -7.93 7.58 -0.36
C PHE A 57 -8.75 6.34 0.00
N VAL A 58 -9.10 6.22 1.27
CA VAL A 58 -9.97 5.14 1.78
C VAL A 58 -11.27 5.76 2.26
N PHE A 59 -12.39 5.34 1.68
CA PHE A 59 -13.72 5.82 1.99
C PHE A 59 -14.56 4.74 2.67
N ALA A 60 -15.44 5.13 3.59
CA ALA A 60 -16.45 4.22 4.08
C ALA A 60 -17.39 3.80 2.93
N TRP A 61 -17.85 4.75 2.12
CA TRP A 61 -18.63 4.55 0.89
C TRP A 61 -18.31 5.65 -0.12
N LEU A 62 -18.66 5.45 -1.37
CA LEU A 62 -18.45 6.42 -2.44
C LEU A 62 -19.80 6.81 -3.07
N VAL A 63 -20.28 7.99 -2.73
CA VAL A 63 -21.55 8.56 -3.20
C VAL A 63 -21.30 9.94 -3.83
N VAL A 64 -22.33 10.75 -4.00
CA VAL A 64 -22.20 12.16 -4.37
C VAL A 64 -22.21 12.99 -3.07
N GLY A 65 -21.04 13.49 -2.67
CA GLY A 65 -20.86 14.22 -1.42
C GLY A 65 -19.69 15.21 -1.44
N GLY A 66 -19.46 15.87 -0.32
CA GLY A 66 -18.40 16.86 -0.18
C GLY A 66 -17.01 16.26 -0.24
N GLU A 67 -16.72 15.21 0.53
CA GLU A 67 -15.40 14.58 0.55
C GLU A 67 -15.05 13.90 -0.78
N GLU A 68 -16.06 13.36 -1.49
CA GLU A 68 -15.89 12.81 -2.83
C GLU A 68 -15.58 13.93 -3.85
N THR A 69 -16.19 15.11 -3.68
CA THR A 69 -15.86 16.29 -4.50
C THR A 69 -14.43 16.73 -4.25
N GLU A 70 -13.98 16.70 -3.01
CA GLU A 70 -12.61 17.05 -2.61
C GLU A 70 -11.57 16.15 -3.30
N VAL A 71 -11.75 14.82 -3.25
CA VAL A 71 -10.81 13.91 -3.91
C VAL A 71 -10.85 14.06 -5.44
N ARG A 72 -12.01 14.34 -6.03
CA ARG A 72 -12.15 14.61 -7.47
C ARG A 72 -11.35 15.86 -7.88
N LEU A 73 -11.43 16.93 -7.10
CA LEU A 73 -10.71 18.17 -7.35
C LEU A 73 -9.19 18.01 -7.13
N LEU A 74 -8.77 17.31 -6.08
CA LEU A 74 -7.35 16.95 -5.87
C LEU A 74 -6.82 16.11 -7.03
N ALA A 75 -7.57 15.11 -7.48
CA ALA A 75 -7.18 14.25 -8.60
C ALA A 75 -7.04 15.02 -9.93
N ARG A 76 -7.81 16.10 -10.09
CA ARG A 76 -7.76 16.95 -11.28
C ARG A 76 -6.62 17.97 -11.26
N HIS A 77 -6.31 18.53 -10.09
CA HIS A 77 -5.42 19.69 -9.95
C HIS A 77 -4.02 19.35 -9.39
N LEU A 78 -3.83 18.19 -8.74
CA LEU A 78 -2.49 17.75 -8.37
C LEU A 78 -1.66 17.38 -9.61
N PRO A 79 -0.40 17.83 -9.73
CA PRO A 79 0.47 17.48 -10.87
C PRO A 79 0.67 15.97 -11.00
N ARG A 80 0.24 15.38 -12.11
CA ARG A 80 0.27 13.92 -12.35
C ARG A 80 1.67 13.35 -12.55
N ASP A 81 2.64 14.16 -12.83
CA ASP A 81 4.06 13.81 -12.89
C ASP A 81 4.67 13.64 -11.49
N ARG A 82 4.05 14.22 -10.45
CA ARG A 82 4.51 14.16 -9.06
C ARG A 82 3.62 13.34 -8.13
N TYR A 83 2.35 13.17 -8.47
CA TYR A 83 1.37 12.49 -7.62
C TYR A 83 0.62 11.41 -8.38
N ARG A 84 0.34 10.32 -7.69
CA ARG A 84 -0.60 9.28 -8.11
C ARG A 84 -1.66 9.12 -7.02
N ILE A 85 -2.91 9.14 -7.40
CA ILE A 85 -4.06 8.94 -6.50
C ILE A 85 -4.77 7.66 -6.89
N ASP A 86 -5.05 6.81 -5.90
CA ASP A 86 -5.94 5.67 -6.01
C ASP A 86 -7.02 5.77 -4.90
N VAL A 87 -8.17 5.14 -5.12
CA VAL A 87 -9.33 5.21 -4.21
C VAL A 87 -9.82 3.81 -3.88
N ILE A 88 -10.04 3.51 -2.60
CA ILE A 88 -10.70 2.28 -2.12
C ILE A 88 -11.92 2.66 -1.30
N PRO A 89 -13.15 2.45 -1.79
CA PRO A 89 -14.36 2.48 -0.98
C PRO A 89 -14.62 1.11 -0.34
N CYS A 90 -14.93 1.10 0.98
CA CYS A 90 -15.05 -0.13 1.75
C CYS A 90 -16.45 -0.76 1.72
N PHE A 91 -17.49 0.03 1.46
CA PHE A 91 -18.87 -0.43 1.54
C PHE A 91 -19.72 0.11 0.38
N ARG A 92 -20.70 -0.69 -0.05
CA ARG A 92 -21.74 -0.29 -0.99
C ARG A 92 -23.08 -0.88 -0.60
N LYS A 93 -24.14 -0.07 -0.67
CA LYS A 93 -25.54 -0.49 -0.54
C LYS A 93 -26.21 -0.40 -1.91
N GLU A 94 -27.20 -1.27 -2.16
CA GLU A 94 -28.04 -1.19 -3.33
C GLU A 94 -28.74 0.20 -3.43
N GLY A 95 -28.76 0.78 -4.62
CA GLY A 95 -29.30 2.12 -4.88
C GLY A 95 -28.33 3.28 -4.69
N MET A 96 -27.07 3.02 -4.21
CA MET A 96 -26.05 4.07 -4.19
C MET A 96 -25.61 4.43 -5.62
N PRO A 97 -25.43 5.73 -5.94
CA PRO A 97 -25.07 6.18 -7.29
C PRO A 97 -23.62 5.84 -7.67
N ASP A 98 -23.40 5.60 -8.99
CA ASP A 98 -22.07 5.36 -9.56
C ASP A 98 -21.38 6.63 -10.07
N GLN A 99 -22.04 7.78 -9.97
CA GLN A 99 -21.57 9.03 -10.58
C GLN A 99 -20.12 9.39 -10.19
N THR A 100 -19.77 9.28 -8.93
CA THR A 100 -18.41 9.58 -8.44
C THR A 100 -17.39 8.59 -8.95
N HIS A 101 -17.75 7.29 -9.02
CA HIS A 101 -16.86 6.26 -9.61
C HIS A 101 -16.54 6.61 -11.06
N ASP A 102 -17.57 6.96 -11.86
CA ASP A 102 -17.41 7.33 -13.26
C ASP A 102 -16.53 8.57 -13.42
N GLN A 103 -16.75 9.59 -12.58
CA GLN A 103 -15.97 10.84 -12.63
C GLN A 103 -14.50 10.61 -12.29
N LEU A 104 -14.20 9.82 -11.27
CA LEU A 104 -12.82 9.49 -10.90
C LEU A 104 -12.13 8.64 -11.97
N ARG A 105 -12.81 7.62 -12.50
CA ARG A 105 -12.30 6.80 -13.60
C ARG A 105 -12.04 7.61 -14.88
N ALA A 106 -12.93 8.56 -15.20
CA ALA A 106 -12.73 9.47 -16.33
C ALA A 106 -11.51 10.38 -16.17
N LEU A 107 -11.09 10.65 -14.92
CA LEU A 107 -9.84 11.31 -14.59
C LEU A 107 -8.64 10.35 -14.58
N GLY A 108 -8.79 9.08 -14.94
CA GLY A 108 -7.72 8.09 -14.91
C GLY A 108 -7.33 7.62 -13.50
N ILE A 109 -8.18 7.83 -12.51
CA ILE A 109 -7.99 7.35 -11.14
C ILE A 109 -8.45 5.90 -11.04
N HIS A 110 -7.61 5.06 -10.45
CA HIS A 110 -7.98 3.69 -10.14
C HIS A 110 -8.91 3.68 -8.92
N VAL A 111 -10.15 3.21 -9.12
CA VAL A 111 -11.15 3.00 -8.07
C VAL A 111 -11.28 1.50 -7.85
N ASP A 112 -10.69 1.02 -6.75
CA ASP A 112 -10.66 -0.40 -6.39
C ASP A 112 -11.88 -0.76 -5.55
N THR A 113 -12.87 -1.39 -6.19
CA THR A 113 -14.15 -1.76 -5.58
C THR A 113 -14.18 -3.18 -5.03
N ALA A 114 -13.04 -3.87 -4.93
CA ALA A 114 -12.99 -5.23 -4.40
C ALA A 114 -13.65 -5.39 -3.01
N PRO A 115 -13.55 -4.41 -2.07
CA PRO A 115 -14.19 -4.53 -0.76
C PRO A 115 -15.72 -4.56 -0.77
N TYR A 116 -16.39 -4.21 -1.87
CA TYR A 116 -17.86 -4.22 -1.93
C TYR A 116 -18.48 -5.61 -1.72
N ASP A 117 -17.73 -6.65 -2.09
CA ASP A 117 -18.15 -8.05 -1.96
C ASP A 117 -17.52 -8.75 -0.73
N MET A 118 -16.94 -7.97 0.21
CA MET A 118 -16.22 -8.47 1.38
C MET A 118 -16.94 -8.12 2.68
N GLY A 119 -16.81 -9.00 3.67
CA GLY A 119 -17.18 -8.69 5.05
C GLY A 119 -16.14 -7.77 5.72
N PHE A 120 -16.41 -7.32 6.94
CA PHE A 120 -15.53 -6.40 7.67
C PHE A 120 -14.10 -6.94 7.83
N GLU A 121 -13.95 -8.17 8.33
CA GLU A 121 -12.63 -8.78 8.56
C GLU A 121 -11.83 -8.98 7.26
N ASP A 122 -12.52 -9.38 6.19
CA ASP A 122 -11.90 -9.53 4.86
C ASP A 122 -11.46 -8.18 4.28
N THR A 123 -12.27 -7.12 4.49
CA THR A 123 -11.91 -5.74 4.11
C THR A 123 -10.71 -5.24 4.89
N VAL A 124 -10.67 -5.46 6.20
CA VAL A 124 -9.52 -5.11 7.05
C VAL A 124 -8.25 -5.82 6.56
N ASP A 125 -8.34 -7.13 6.27
CA ASP A 125 -7.18 -7.87 5.76
C ASP A 125 -6.80 -7.45 4.34
N TYR A 126 -7.77 -7.10 3.51
CA TYR A 126 -7.53 -6.53 2.19
C TYR A 126 -6.78 -5.19 2.28
N LEU A 127 -7.23 -4.26 3.13
CA LEU A 127 -6.55 -2.98 3.37
C LEU A 127 -5.14 -3.20 3.92
N ARG A 128 -4.96 -4.12 4.89
CA ARG A 128 -3.63 -4.49 5.41
C ARG A 128 -2.64 -4.83 4.29
N ARG A 129 -3.08 -5.54 3.25
CA ARG A 129 -2.25 -5.89 2.09
C ARG A 129 -2.01 -4.71 1.14
N LYS A 130 -2.96 -3.78 1.03
CA LYS A 130 -2.88 -2.64 0.09
C LYS A 130 -2.09 -1.45 0.63
N LEU A 131 -2.27 -1.13 1.92
CA LEU A 131 -1.68 0.05 2.55
C LEU A 131 -0.15 0.19 2.34
N PRO A 132 0.66 -0.89 2.42
CA PRO A 132 2.11 -0.80 2.21
C PRO A 132 2.54 -0.30 0.82
N GLY A 133 1.66 -0.36 -0.17
CA GLY A 133 1.90 0.13 -1.54
C GLY A 133 1.85 1.64 -1.70
N TYR A 134 1.52 2.41 -0.66
CA TYR A 134 1.33 3.86 -0.72
C TYR A 134 2.26 4.62 0.21
N ASP A 135 2.58 5.86 -0.16
CA ASP A 135 3.44 6.74 0.61
C ASP A 135 2.65 7.52 1.66
N VAL A 136 1.37 7.82 1.38
CA VAL A 136 0.42 8.47 2.30
C VAL A 136 -0.95 7.81 2.14
N VAL A 137 -1.65 7.61 3.24
CA VAL A 137 -3.04 7.15 3.27
C VAL A 137 -3.91 8.29 3.82
N ILE A 138 -4.99 8.60 3.11
CA ILE A 138 -6.00 9.57 3.53
C ILE A 138 -7.31 8.82 3.75
N SER A 139 -7.78 8.76 4.99
CA SER A 139 -9.07 8.16 5.31
C SER A 139 -10.16 9.21 5.41
N CYS A 140 -11.33 8.92 4.86
CA CYS A 140 -12.49 9.81 4.79
C CYS A 140 -13.69 9.16 5.49
N GLN A 141 -14.64 9.97 5.96
CA GLN A 141 -15.93 9.52 6.51
C GLN A 141 -15.83 8.59 7.73
N ASP A 142 -14.76 8.75 8.55
CA ASP A 142 -14.54 7.91 9.74
C ASP A 142 -14.62 6.40 9.42
N VAL A 143 -13.97 5.98 8.32
CA VAL A 143 -13.98 4.60 7.87
C VAL A 143 -13.46 3.64 8.94
N ALA A 144 -14.33 2.71 9.38
CA ALA A 144 -14.07 1.84 10.53
C ALA A 144 -12.92 0.83 10.28
N ASP A 145 -12.70 0.47 9.01
CA ASP A 145 -11.78 -0.60 8.61
C ASP A 145 -10.30 -0.19 8.70
N ILE A 146 -9.98 1.13 8.72
CA ILE A 146 -8.61 1.62 8.58
C ILE A 146 -7.72 1.34 9.80
N TYR A 147 -8.22 1.60 11.01
CA TYR A 147 -7.46 1.39 12.24
C TYR A 147 -7.11 -0.08 12.49
N PRO A 148 -8.07 -1.03 12.40
CA PRO A 148 -7.76 -2.46 12.51
C PRO A 148 -6.74 -2.94 11.46
N ALA A 149 -6.80 -2.40 10.23
CA ALA A 149 -5.82 -2.72 9.20
C ALA A 149 -4.41 -2.21 9.56
N LEU A 150 -4.29 -0.98 10.07
CA LEU A 150 -3.04 -0.40 10.52
C LEU A 150 -2.47 -1.10 11.76
N GLU A 151 -3.31 -1.56 12.69
CA GLU A 151 -2.89 -2.31 13.88
C GLU A 151 -2.18 -3.61 13.53
N ARG A 152 -2.56 -4.25 12.42
CA ARG A 152 -1.94 -5.48 11.91
C ARG A 152 -0.58 -5.25 11.23
N LEU A 153 -0.17 -4.01 11.00
CA LEU A 153 1.11 -3.66 10.39
C LEU A 153 2.16 -3.29 11.44
N LYS A 154 3.39 -3.73 11.26
CA LYS A 154 4.55 -3.36 12.10
C LYS A 154 5.20 -2.06 11.63
N LEU A 155 5.29 -1.86 10.32
CA LEU A 155 5.65 -0.59 9.69
C LEU A 155 4.42 -0.08 8.93
N ARG A 156 4.08 1.20 9.08
CA ARG A 156 2.84 1.78 8.56
C ARG A 156 3.12 2.97 7.67
N PRO A 157 2.38 3.16 6.56
CA PRO A 157 2.35 4.45 5.90
C PRO A 157 1.70 5.48 6.84
N PRO A 158 2.08 6.77 6.77
CA PRO A 158 1.45 7.82 7.56
C PRO A 158 -0.02 7.98 7.16
N LEU A 159 -0.88 8.13 8.19
CA LEU A 159 -2.32 8.35 8.05
C LEU A 159 -2.65 9.82 8.20
N ILE A 160 -3.35 10.39 7.20
CA ILE A 160 -4.09 11.64 7.30
C ILE A 160 -5.57 11.26 7.41
N GLU A 161 -6.25 11.71 8.44
CA GLU A 161 -7.71 11.60 8.51
C GLU A 161 -8.32 12.91 7.98
N HIS A 162 -9.30 12.79 7.08
CA HIS A 162 -10.08 13.90 6.56
C HIS A 162 -11.52 13.77 7.05
N GLY A 163 -12.03 14.79 7.72
CA GLY A 163 -13.37 14.76 8.30
C GLY A 163 -14.23 15.93 7.86
N GLY A 164 -15.42 15.60 7.39
CA GLY A 164 -16.45 16.53 6.97
C GLY A 164 -17.44 16.91 8.09
N LEU A 165 -17.43 16.21 9.23
CA LEU A 165 -18.38 16.41 10.33
C LEU A 165 -17.69 16.39 11.70
N VAL A 166 -18.20 17.16 12.64
CA VAL A 166 -17.72 17.19 14.04
C VAL A 166 -17.77 15.79 14.69
N ARG A 167 -18.82 14.99 14.41
CA ARG A 167 -18.94 13.63 14.94
C ARG A 167 -17.81 12.71 14.47
N GLU A 168 -17.37 12.84 13.24
CA GLU A 168 -16.25 12.07 12.67
C GLU A 168 -14.94 12.42 13.36
N ALA A 169 -14.71 13.70 13.62
CA ALA A 169 -13.55 14.18 14.37
C ALA A 169 -13.51 13.65 15.82
N LEU A 170 -14.66 13.49 16.45
CA LEU A 170 -14.80 12.96 17.81
C LEU A 170 -14.79 11.43 17.87
N SER A 171 -15.00 10.75 16.75
CA SER A 171 -15.08 9.28 16.68
C SER A 171 -13.70 8.64 16.73
N GLY A 172 -13.68 7.35 17.10
CA GLY A 172 -12.52 6.48 17.02
C GLY A 172 -11.26 6.92 17.78
N PRO A 173 -10.23 6.07 17.73
CA PRO A 173 -8.90 6.39 18.21
C PRO A 173 -8.17 7.31 17.22
N LYS A 174 -7.16 8.08 17.70
CA LYS A 174 -6.34 8.99 16.88
C LYS A 174 -4.83 8.72 16.99
N HIS A 175 -4.44 7.56 17.57
CA HIS A 175 -3.03 7.30 17.88
C HIS A 175 -2.16 7.03 16.65
N PHE A 176 -2.73 6.58 15.50
CA PHE A 176 -2.01 6.42 14.23
C PHE A 176 -2.11 7.65 13.32
N THR A 177 -2.93 8.65 13.67
CA THR A 177 -3.15 9.85 12.86
C THR A 177 -1.93 10.75 12.90
N TYR A 178 -1.27 10.96 11.77
CA TYR A 178 -0.21 11.95 11.59
C TYR A 178 -0.80 13.35 11.53
N ARG A 179 -1.89 13.54 10.77
CA ARG A 179 -2.66 14.79 10.71
C ARG A 179 -4.14 14.46 10.64
N TYR A 180 -4.93 15.28 11.31
CA TYR A 180 -6.37 15.32 11.10
C TYR A 180 -6.71 16.62 10.37
N VAL A 181 -7.35 16.51 9.21
CA VAL A 181 -7.80 17.65 8.41
C VAL A 181 -9.30 17.84 8.61
N GLY A 182 -9.67 18.92 9.30
CA GLY A 182 -11.05 19.37 9.38
C GLY A 182 -11.31 20.43 8.31
N VAL A 183 -12.47 20.36 7.67
CA VAL A 183 -12.84 21.32 6.61
C VAL A 183 -13.24 22.71 7.16
N CYS A 184 -13.38 22.85 8.49
CA CYS A 184 -13.66 24.11 9.18
C CYS A 184 -13.10 24.07 10.62
N ASP A 185 -13.03 25.24 11.26
CA ASP A 185 -12.45 25.41 12.59
C ASP A 185 -13.12 24.53 13.66
N SER A 186 -14.44 24.41 13.64
CA SER A 186 -15.19 23.57 14.59
C SER A 186 -14.79 22.08 14.52
N ILE A 187 -14.54 21.57 13.33
CA ILE A 187 -14.09 20.19 13.12
C ILE A 187 -12.62 20.04 13.54
N ARG A 188 -11.75 21.00 13.19
CA ARG A 188 -10.36 21.05 13.64
C ARG A 188 -10.27 21.03 15.17
N GLU A 189 -11.04 21.87 15.86
CA GLU A 189 -11.06 21.91 17.32
C GLU A 189 -11.58 20.60 17.94
N ALA A 190 -12.61 20.00 17.34
CA ALA A 190 -13.12 18.70 17.77
C ALA A 190 -12.01 17.63 17.67
N ALA A 191 -11.31 17.54 16.54
CA ALA A 191 -10.18 16.64 16.36
C ALA A 191 -9.04 16.95 17.35
N ALA A 192 -8.68 18.21 17.55
CA ALA A 192 -7.68 18.65 18.50
C ALA A 192 -8.00 18.21 19.94
N SER A 193 -9.28 18.17 20.32
CA SER A 193 -9.72 17.70 21.63
C SER A 193 -9.46 16.21 21.86
N LYS A 194 -9.44 15.41 20.80
CA LYS A 194 -9.13 13.95 20.82
C LYS A 194 -7.63 13.69 20.84
N MET A 195 -6.81 14.67 20.55
CA MET A 195 -5.34 14.57 20.49
C MET A 195 -4.69 15.62 21.44
N PRO A 196 -4.96 15.58 22.78
CA PRO A 196 -4.55 16.63 23.71
C PRO A 196 -3.03 16.90 23.69
N ASP A 197 -2.21 15.85 23.55
CA ASP A 197 -0.74 15.97 23.51
C ASP A 197 -0.20 16.39 22.14
N ARG A 198 -1.04 16.37 21.11
CA ARG A 198 -0.70 16.65 19.71
C ARG A 198 -1.75 17.54 19.04
N ARG A 199 -2.29 18.53 19.77
CA ARG A 199 -3.35 19.43 19.24
C ARG A 199 -2.97 20.09 17.92
N HIS A 200 -1.69 20.41 17.72
CA HIS A 200 -1.17 21.00 16.49
C HIS A 200 -1.19 20.05 15.27
N HIS A 201 -1.45 18.75 15.46
CA HIS A 201 -1.66 17.80 14.37
C HIS A 201 -3.08 17.91 13.75
N ALA A 202 -4.02 18.57 14.43
CA ALA A 202 -5.29 18.95 13.82
C ALA A 202 -5.08 20.23 12.99
N ARG A 203 -5.39 20.12 11.70
CA ARG A 203 -5.27 21.19 10.70
C ARG A 203 -6.65 21.54 10.15
N GLU A 204 -6.80 22.76 9.71
CA GLU A 204 -7.90 23.18 8.90
C GLU A 204 -7.43 23.33 7.45
N ILE A 205 -8.08 22.63 6.54
CA ILE A 205 -7.98 22.88 5.10
C ILE A 205 -9.42 22.90 4.59
N PRO A 206 -9.91 24.07 4.15
CA PRO A 206 -11.31 24.23 3.81
C PRO A 206 -11.66 23.47 2.53
N SER A 207 -12.94 23.15 2.39
CA SER A 207 -13.48 22.60 1.13
C SER A 207 -13.27 23.57 -0.02
N MET A 208 -12.92 23.03 -1.20
CA MET A 208 -12.55 23.86 -2.35
C MET A 208 -13.57 23.81 -3.47
N VAL A 209 -13.46 24.79 -4.39
CA VAL A 209 -14.24 24.87 -5.61
C VAL A 209 -13.35 25.20 -6.81
N ASP A 210 -13.58 24.54 -7.94
CA ASP A 210 -12.96 24.88 -9.22
C ASP A 210 -13.77 25.99 -9.91
N LEU A 211 -13.27 27.20 -9.87
CA LEU A 211 -13.95 28.37 -10.45
C LEU A 211 -14.16 28.25 -11.95
N SER A 212 -13.37 27.44 -12.64
CA SER A 212 -13.46 27.24 -14.10
C SER A 212 -14.67 26.39 -14.52
N GLU A 213 -15.27 25.65 -13.60
CA GLU A 213 -16.49 24.87 -13.87
C GLU A 213 -17.73 25.76 -14.01
N PHE A 214 -17.70 27.01 -13.49
CA PHE A 214 -18.85 27.91 -13.42
C PHE A 214 -18.78 28.96 -14.52
N ARG A 215 -19.59 28.75 -15.59
CA ARG A 215 -19.58 29.52 -16.81
C ARG A 215 -20.80 30.44 -16.89
N PRO A 216 -20.62 31.76 -16.85
CA PRO A 216 -21.74 32.72 -16.98
C PRO A 216 -22.54 32.56 -18.28
N GLU A 217 -21.92 32.08 -19.36
CA GLU A 217 -22.51 31.87 -20.66
C GLU A 217 -23.62 30.80 -20.69
N ALA A 218 -23.59 29.88 -19.71
CA ALA A 218 -24.60 28.84 -19.56
C ALA A 218 -25.97 29.40 -19.10
N ARG A 219 -26.02 30.64 -18.58
CA ARG A 219 -27.20 31.21 -17.98
C ARG A 219 -28.43 31.20 -18.91
N GLU A 220 -28.36 31.84 -20.04
CA GLU A 220 -29.51 31.98 -20.93
C GLU A 220 -29.96 30.63 -21.53
N PRO A 221 -29.06 29.76 -22.05
CA PRO A 221 -29.47 28.43 -22.51
C PRO A 221 -30.18 27.62 -21.44
N MET A 222 -29.65 27.62 -20.17
CA MET A 222 -30.22 26.83 -19.09
C MET A 222 -31.56 27.41 -18.60
N ARG A 223 -31.73 28.75 -18.54
CA ARG A 223 -33.02 29.38 -18.22
C ARG A 223 -34.09 28.99 -19.25
N HIS A 224 -33.74 29.01 -20.55
CA HIS A 224 -34.63 28.55 -21.61
C HIS A 224 -35.02 27.07 -21.42
N ALA A 225 -34.06 26.21 -21.12
CA ALA A 225 -34.30 24.77 -20.87
C ALA A 225 -35.21 24.53 -19.64
N LEU A 226 -35.12 25.38 -18.61
CA LEU A 226 -35.96 25.33 -17.44
C LEU A 226 -37.33 26.04 -17.62
N GLY A 227 -37.58 26.69 -18.77
CA GLY A 227 -38.80 27.45 -19.03
C GLY A 227 -38.95 28.69 -18.13
N VAL A 228 -37.84 29.34 -17.77
CA VAL A 228 -37.79 30.53 -16.93
C VAL A 228 -37.71 31.78 -17.81
N ALA A 229 -38.70 32.68 -17.69
CA ALA A 229 -38.76 33.89 -18.49
C ALA A 229 -37.67 34.91 -18.10
N PRO A 230 -37.27 35.83 -18.99
CA PRO A 230 -36.23 36.82 -18.72
C PRO A 230 -36.51 37.75 -17.53
N ASP A 231 -37.78 38.05 -17.24
CA ASP A 231 -38.22 38.91 -16.16
C ASP A 231 -38.51 38.15 -14.84
N GLU A 232 -38.50 36.82 -14.86
CA GLU A 232 -38.67 36.01 -13.66
C GLU A 232 -37.35 35.94 -12.87
N VAL A 233 -37.46 35.74 -11.54
CA VAL A 233 -36.34 35.58 -10.65
C VAL A 233 -36.34 34.15 -10.11
N LEU A 234 -35.26 33.41 -10.43
CA LEU A 234 -35.14 31.99 -10.10
C LEU A 234 -34.36 31.82 -8.78
N MET A 235 -35.04 31.39 -7.70
CA MET A 235 -34.44 30.99 -6.44
C MET A 235 -34.20 29.50 -6.42
N GLY A 236 -32.96 29.11 -6.12
CA GLY A 236 -32.54 27.71 -6.14
C GLY A 236 -32.29 27.11 -4.77
N TRP A 237 -32.42 25.80 -4.72
CA TRP A 237 -31.91 24.95 -3.66
C TRP A 237 -31.16 23.78 -4.34
N VAL A 238 -29.96 23.42 -3.80
CA VAL A 238 -29.09 22.37 -4.40
C VAL A 238 -28.58 21.44 -3.31
N GLY A 239 -28.75 20.13 -3.51
CA GLY A 239 -28.26 19.09 -2.60
C GLY A 239 -29.04 17.78 -2.70
N ARG A 240 -28.60 16.75 -1.98
CA ARG A 240 -29.39 15.52 -1.82
C ARG A 240 -30.67 15.83 -1.04
N LEU A 241 -31.74 15.13 -1.35
CA LEU A 241 -33.00 15.29 -0.61
C LEU A 241 -32.92 14.51 0.70
N ASP A 242 -32.23 15.11 1.67
CA ASP A 242 -31.97 14.61 3.02
C ASP A 242 -32.64 15.56 4.02
N ARG A 243 -33.23 15.04 5.11
CA ARG A 243 -33.93 15.84 6.14
C ARG A 243 -33.04 16.90 6.79
N LYS A 244 -31.73 16.66 6.93
CA LYS A 244 -30.78 17.64 7.43
C LYS A 244 -30.69 18.89 6.55
N LYS A 245 -30.98 18.76 5.25
CA LYS A 245 -30.89 19.81 4.26
C LYS A 245 -32.11 20.71 4.26
N ARG A 246 -33.16 20.40 5.00
CA ARG A 246 -34.33 21.21 5.27
C ARG A 246 -35.01 21.73 4.00
N VAL A 247 -35.24 20.86 3.02
CA VAL A 247 -35.89 21.23 1.73
C VAL A 247 -37.34 21.68 1.96
N GLU A 248 -38.00 21.12 3.02
CA GLU A 248 -39.35 21.52 3.45
C GLU A 248 -39.44 23.01 3.80
N ASP A 249 -38.40 23.59 4.44
CA ASP A 249 -38.38 25.01 4.80
C ASP A 249 -38.27 25.90 3.54
N PHE A 250 -37.50 25.42 2.53
CA PHE A 250 -37.44 26.09 1.23
C PHE A 250 -38.78 26.07 0.52
N ILE A 251 -39.51 24.93 0.51
CA ILE A 251 -40.83 24.80 -0.11
C ILE A 251 -41.87 25.71 0.59
N ASP A 252 -41.87 25.72 1.92
CA ASP A 252 -42.80 26.53 2.68
C ASP A 252 -42.55 28.04 2.50
N ALA A 253 -41.28 28.46 2.47
CA ALA A 253 -40.89 29.81 2.14
C ALA A 253 -41.29 30.19 0.72
N ALA A 254 -41.06 29.29 -0.24
CA ALA A 254 -41.45 29.48 -1.63
C ALA A 254 -42.96 29.68 -1.81
N ALA A 255 -43.79 28.95 -1.05
CA ALA A 255 -45.24 29.13 -1.06
C ALA A 255 -45.66 30.56 -0.63
N ARG A 256 -45.04 31.08 0.46
CA ARG A 256 -45.31 32.44 0.96
C ARG A 256 -44.87 33.51 -0.05
N VAL A 257 -43.70 33.30 -0.67
CA VAL A 257 -43.19 34.20 -1.72
C VAL A 257 -44.06 34.19 -2.95
N ALA A 258 -44.48 33.01 -3.43
CA ALA A 258 -45.32 32.87 -4.60
C ALA A 258 -46.69 33.56 -4.44
N ALA A 259 -47.22 33.65 -3.24
CA ALA A 259 -48.48 34.33 -2.95
C ALA A 259 -48.46 35.84 -3.19
N VAL A 260 -47.28 36.49 -3.10
CA VAL A 260 -47.12 37.95 -3.13
C VAL A 260 -46.16 38.47 -4.22
N GLU A 261 -45.45 37.59 -4.88
CA GLU A 261 -44.44 37.94 -5.90
C GLU A 261 -44.64 37.09 -7.17
N PRO A 262 -45.29 37.63 -8.18
CA PRO A 262 -45.60 36.86 -9.40
C PRO A 262 -44.37 36.49 -10.26
N ARG A 263 -43.24 37.20 -10.12
CA ARG A 263 -42.01 36.95 -10.86
C ARG A 263 -41.17 35.83 -10.24
N ALA A 264 -41.53 35.31 -9.06
CA ALA A 264 -40.76 34.29 -8.36
C ALA A 264 -40.89 32.91 -9.04
N ARG A 265 -39.77 32.27 -9.33
CA ARG A 265 -39.67 30.87 -9.73
C ARG A 265 -38.68 30.15 -8.78
N PHE A 266 -38.84 28.84 -8.66
CA PHE A 266 -38.09 28.03 -7.72
C PHE A 266 -37.55 26.79 -8.42
N VAL A 267 -36.35 26.38 -8.05
CA VAL A 267 -35.77 25.12 -8.55
C VAL A 267 -35.11 24.35 -7.39
N VAL A 268 -35.42 23.07 -7.30
CA VAL A 268 -34.80 22.09 -6.41
C VAL A 268 -33.97 21.16 -7.28
N VAL A 269 -32.65 21.22 -7.10
CA VAL A 269 -31.65 20.41 -7.83
C VAL A 269 -31.09 19.36 -6.91
N GLY A 270 -31.32 18.08 -7.23
CA GLY A 270 -30.87 16.91 -6.52
C GLY A 270 -31.90 15.81 -6.44
N GLY A 271 -31.44 14.60 -6.21
CA GLY A 271 -32.25 13.38 -6.14
C GLY A 271 -32.46 12.88 -4.72
N PRO A 272 -33.22 11.79 -4.57
CA PRO A 272 -33.48 11.15 -3.29
C PRO A 272 -32.19 10.62 -2.66
N ASP A 273 -32.11 10.70 -1.34
CA ASP A 273 -31.06 10.03 -0.57
C ASP A 273 -31.32 8.53 -0.58
N ALA A 274 -30.26 7.71 -0.77
CA ALA A 274 -30.36 6.26 -0.83
C ALA A 274 -30.83 5.62 0.52
N PHE A 275 -30.69 6.36 1.63
CA PHE A 275 -31.11 5.88 2.96
C PHE A 275 -32.52 6.35 3.35
N MET A 276 -33.12 7.30 2.64
CA MET A 276 -34.46 7.82 2.90
C MET A 276 -35.20 8.23 1.61
N PRO A 277 -35.38 7.30 0.65
CA PRO A 277 -35.98 7.61 -0.65
C PRO A 277 -37.41 8.13 -0.58
N GLU A 278 -38.18 7.78 0.46
CA GLU A 278 -39.55 8.23 0.71
C GLU A 278 -39.63 9.75 0.91
N TYR A 279 -38.62 10.38 1.45
CA TYR A 279 -38.59 11.82 1.71
C TYR A 279 -38.75 12.65 0.43
N ALA A 280 -38.22 12.18 -0.68
CA ALA A 280 -38.43 12.83 -1.97
C ALA A 280 -39.92 12.90 -2.36
N HIS A 281 -40.70 11.83 -2.14
CA HIS A 281 -42.15 11.81 -2.36
C HIS A 281 -42.90 12.76 -1.45
N GLU A 282 -42.51 12.83 -0.15
CA GLU A 282 -43.06 13.79 0.80
C GLU A 282 -42.89 15.23 0.31
N LEU A 283 -41.69 15.59 -0.19
CA LEU A 283 -41.36 16.92 -0.68
C LEU A 283 -42.18 17.31 -1.95
N HIS A 284 -42.31 16.38 -2.89
CA HIS A 284 -43.18 16.60 -4.07
C HIS A 284 -44.65 16.80 -3.66
N GLY A 285 -45.16 15.98 -2.74
CA GLY A 285 -46.52 16.13 -2.20
C GLY A 285 -46.72 17.48 -1.50
N ARG A 286 -45.70 17.93 -0.71
CA ARG A 286 -45.72 19.22 0.00
C ARG A 286 -45.78 20.41 -1.00
N ALA A 287 -44.95 20.39 -2.03
CA ALA A 287 -44.95 21.42 -3.05
C ALA A 287 -46.27 21.48 -3.81
N HIS A 288 -46.87 20.33 -4.13
CA HIS A 288 -48.18 20.24 -4.78
C HIS A 288 -49.33 20.83 -3.90
N ALA A 289 -49.35 20.40 -2.62
CA ALA A 289 -50.33 20.89 -1.66
C ALA A 289 -50.20 22.41 -1.41
N ALA A 290 -48.98 22.93 -1.51
CA ALA A 290 -48.71 24.39 -1.41
C ALA A 290 -49.01 25.18 -2.70
N GLY A 291 -49.55 24.53 -3.76
CA GLY A 291 -49.89 25.20 -5.00
C GLY A 291 -48.71 25.63 -5.88
N LEU A 292 -47.54 25.01 -5.67
CA LEU A 292 -46.28 25.38 -6.38
C LEU A 292 -46.05 24.62 -7.70
N SER A 293 -46.97 23.75 -8.16
CA SER A 293 -46.76 22.84 -9.30
C SER A 293 -46.33 23.55 -10.62
N HIS A 294 -46.70 24.80 -10.77
CA HIS A 294 -46.34 25.60 -11.98
C HIS A 294 -45.18 26.58 -11.76
N ARG A 295 -44.65 26.66 -10.52
CA ARG A 295 -43.62 27.62 -10.13
C ARG A 295 -42.36 26.98 -9.58
N MET A 296 -42.42 25.71 -9.17
CA MET A 296 -41.30 24.97 -8.64
C MET A 296 -40.93 23.81 -9.57
N ILE A 297 -39.65 23.73 -9.89
CA ILE A 297 -39.05 22.72 -10.75
C ILE A 297 -38.22 21.77 -9.88
N PHE A 298 -38.49 20.48 -9.96
CA PHE A 298 -37.63 19.44 -9.38
C PHE A 298 -36.87 18.80 -10.53
N THR A 299 -35.54 18.89 -10.52
CA THR A 299 -34.69 18.41 -11.63
C THR A 299 -34.24 16.96 -11.45
N GLY A 300 -34.35 16.39 -10.24
CA GLY A 300 -33.66 15.16 -9.86
C GLY A 300 -32.14 15.34 -9.85
N ASP A 301 -31.42 14.21 -9.85
CA ASP A 301 -29.96 14.20 -9.93
C ASP A 301 -29.46 14.75 -11.26
N ARG A 302 -28.52 15.70 -11.20
CA ARG A 302 -27.95 16.37 -12.37
C ARG A 302 -26.44 16.37 -12.31
N ARG A 303 -25.78 16.27 -13.47
CA ARG A 303 -24.32 16.38 -13.63
C ARG A 303 -23.86 17.79 -14.01
N ASP A 304 -24.79 18.63 -14.49
CA ASP A 304 -24.56 19.99 -14.93
C ASP A 304 -25.01 21.04 -13.89
N VAL A 305 -24.73 20.75 -12.61
CA VAL A 305 -25.06 21.65 -11.49
C VAL A 305 -24.47 23.06 -11.66
N PRO A 306 -23.21 23.25 -12.14
CA PRO A 306 -22.67 24.58 -12.40
C PRO A 306 -23.50 25.38 -13.42
N ASP A 307 -23.99 24.76 -14.49
CA ASP A 307 -24.83 25.41 -15.51
C ASP A 307 -26.22 25.75 -14.95
N LEU A 308 -26.77 24.87 -14.08
CA LEU A 308 -28.02 25.14 -13.36
C LEU A 308 -27.86 26.32 -12.39
N MET A 309 -26.75 26.40 -11.68
CA MET A 309 -26.44 27.54 -10.80
C MET A 309 -26.28 28.84 -11.59
N ALA A 310 -25.69 28.80 -12.79
CA ALA A 310 -25.61 29.97 -13.65
C ALA A 310 -27.01 30.52 -14.04
N ALA A 311 -28.03 29.65 -14.13
CA ALA A 311 -29.41 30.04 -14.43
C ALA A 311 -30.11 30.72 -13.25
N MET A 312 -29.67 30.48 -12.02
CA MET A 312 -30.29 30.98 -10.80
C MET A 312 -30.00 32.50 -10.59
N ASP A 313 -30.77 33.09 -9.72
CA ASP A 313 -30.60 34.47 -9.24
C ASP A 313 -30.19 34.52 -7.76
N GLY A 314 -30.50 33.48 -7.00
CA GLY A 314 -30.11 33.31 -5.60
C GLY A 314 -30.25 31.87 -5.18
N LEU A 315 -29.57 31.52 -4.12
CA LEU A 315 -29.53 30.16 -3.55
C LEU A 315 -29.96 30.17 -2.09
N CYS A 316 -30.73 29.18 -1.67
CA CYS A 316 -31.01 28.91 -0.26
C CYS A 316 -30.25 27.64 0.16
N TRP A 317 -29.50 27.78 1.27
CA TRP A 317 -28.85 26.68 1.96
C TRP A 317 -29.31 26.67 3.43
N LEU A 318 -30.14 25.70 3.79
CA LEU A 318 -30.90 25.71 5.07
C LEU A 318 -30.52 24.55 5.97
N SER A 319 -29.40 23.89 5.72
CA SER A 319 -28.96 22.69 6.40
C SER A 319 -28.68 22.89 7.88
N VAL A 320 -28.66 21.79 8.63
CA VAL A 320 -28.35 21.73 10.07
C VAL A 320 -27.31 20.65 10.31
N GLY A 321 -26.22 20.99 11.02
CA GLY A 321 -25.18 20.04 11.44
C GLY A 321 -24.27 19.61 10.31
N GLU A 322 -23.97 20.48 9.37
CA GLU A 322 -22.97 20.29 8.31
C GLU A 322 -21.58 20.76 8.76
N GLY A 323 -20.55 20.30 8.04
CA GLY A 323 -19.20 20.86 8.18
C GLY A 323 -19.04 22.14 7.37
N MET A 324 -18.35 22.04 6.22
CA MET A 324 -18.20 23.15 5.28
C MET A 324 -18.93 22.80 3.96
N PRO A 325 -20.04 23.47 3.65
CA PRO A 325 -20.84 23.12 2.48
C PRO A 325 -20.20 23.57 1.15
N HIS A 326 -19.87 22.65 0.25
CA HIS A 326 -19.41 22.96 -1.11
C HIS A 326 -20.38 23.86 -1.87
N VAL A 327 -21.69 23.64 -1.67
CA VAL A 327 -22.76 24.36 -2.38
C VAL A 327 -22.68 25.88 -2.15
N ILE A 328 -22.23 26.37 -0.99
CA ILE A 328 -22.04 27.81 -0.74
C ILE A 328 -20.85 28.32 -1.55
N ALA A 329 -19.72 27.59 -1.57
CA ALA A 329 -18.58 27.98 -2.39
C ALA A 329 -18.90 27.91 -3.90
N GLU A 330 -19.65 26.91 -4.33
CA GLU A 330 -20.17 26.77 -5.70
C GLU A 330 -21.10 27.95 -6.08
N ALA A 331 -22.00 28.35 -5.16
CA ALA A 331 -22.85 29.53 -5.35
C ALA A 331 -22.03 30.80 -5.49
N GLY A 332 -20.96 30.94 -4.68
CA GLY A 332 -20.01 32.03 -4.81
C GLY A 332 -19.29 32.03 -6.17
N ALA A 333 -18.85 30.84 -6.62
CA ALA A 333 -18.27 30.68 -7.95
C ALA A 333 -19.23 31.11 -9.07
N ALA A 334 -20.52 30.80 -8.93
CA ALA A 334 -21.61 31.23 -9.82
C ALA A 334 -22.07 32.69 -9.59
N ARG A 335 -21.49 33.43 -8.64
CA ARG A 335 -21.88 34.82 -8.26
C ARG A 335 -23.31 34.93 -7.72
N LEU A 336 -23.84 33.92 -7.09
CA LEU A 336 -25.17 33.91 -6.49
C LEU A 336 -25.19 34.58 -5.12
N ALA A 337 -26.27 35.30 -4.82
CA ALA A 337 -26.58 35.70 -3.46
C ALA A 337 -27.11 34.49 -2.69
N VAL A 338 -26.55 34.22 -1.50
CA VAL A 338 -26.92 33.07 -0.68
C VAL A 338 -27.72 33.49 0.54
N ILE A 339 -28.81 32.77 0.81
CA ILE A 339 -29.53 32.78 2.09
C ILE A 339 -29.17 31.49 2.79
N ALA A 340 -28.61 31.55 4.00
CA ALA A 340 -28.10 30.41 4.73
C ALA A 340 -28.52 30.40 6.21
N THR A 341 -28.57 29.22 6.79
CA THR A 341 -28.58 29.07 8.27
C THR A 341 -27.16 29.21 8.83
N PRO A 342 -26.96 29.76 10.04
CA PRO A 342 -25.65 30.04 10.63
C PRO A 342 -25.05 28.77 11.23
N ASP A 343 -24.64 27.81 10.37
CA ASP A 343 -24.03 26.55 10.76
C ASP A 343 -22.52 26.58 10.53
N ASN A 344 -21.77 25.81 11.25
CA ASN A 344 -20.31 25.59 11.21
C ASN A 344 -19.56 26.39 10.10
N GLY A 345 -19.09 25.67 9.06
CA GLY A 345 -18.36 26.29 7.95
C GLY A 345 -19.17 27.29 7.11
N ALA A 346 -20.51 27.29 7.18
CA ALA A 346 -21.30 28.35 6.54
C ALA A 346 -21.01 29.73 7.15
N CYS A 347 -20.74 29.79 8.47
CA CYS A 347 -20.34 31.01 9.17
C CYS A 347 -18.94 31.50 8.76
N GLU A 348 -18.09 30.61 8.26
CA GLU A 348 -16.77 30.97 7.73
C GLU A 348 -16.83 31.41 6.26
N GLN A 349 -17.78 30.84 5.49
CA GLN A 349 -17.98 31.14 4.08
C GLN A 349 -18.77 32.43 3.82
N ILE A 350 -19.63 32.83 4.76
CA ILE A 350 -20.53 33.97 4.61
C ILE A 350 -20.28 35.06 5.68
N VAL A 351 -20.12 36.28 5.22
CA VAL A 351 -20.18 37.47 6.08
C VAL A 351 -21.57 38.11 5.90
N ASP A 352 -22.38 38.06 6.98
CA ASP A 352 -23.78 38.52 6.94
C ASP A 352 -23.94 39.93 6.42
N GLY A 353 -24.88 40.15 5.49
CA GLY A 353 -25.14 41.42 4.83
C GLY A 353 -24.07 41.92 3.85
N GLN A 354 -22.91 41.18 3.72
CA GLN A 354 -21.83 41.54 2.81
C GLN A 354 -21.68 40.52 1.67
N SER A 355 -21.68 39.20 2.00
CA SER A 355 -21.54 38.12 1.02
C SER A 355 -22.72 37.12 1.04
N GLY A 356 -23.68 37.31 1.96
CA GLY A 356 -24.91 36.51 2.05
C GLY A 356 -25.82 37.05 3.13
N LEU A 357 -26.92 36.36 3.40
CA LEU A 357 -27.87 36.66 4.46
C LEU A 357 -28.06 35.43 5.34
N PHE A 358 -27.91 35.60 6.67
CA PHE A 358 -28.27 34.53 7.60
C PHE A 358 -29.74 34.63 8.02
N VAL A 359 -30.36 33.47 8.18
CA VAL A 359 -31.71 33.26 8.68
C VAL A 359 -31.69 32.27 9.83
N PRO A 360 -32.60 32.37 10.81
CA PRO A 360 -32.71 31.35 11.87
C PRO A 360 -33.04 29.98 11.31
N TYR A 361 -32.60 28.92 12.00
CA TYR A 361 -32.98 27.55 11.73
C TYR A 361 -34.49 27.36 11.79
N GLU A 362 -35.01 26.47 10.95
CA GLU A 362 -36.43 26.04 10.96
C GLU A 362 -37.42 27.22 10.91
N ASN A 363 -37.07 28.26 10.20
CA ASN A 363 -37.89 29.50 10.13
C ASN A 363 -38.21 29.86 8.66
N PRO A 364 -39.21 29.20 8.04
CA PRO A 364 -39.62 29.51 6.66
C PRO A 364 -40.11 30.94 6.44
N ASP A 365 -40.60 31.65 7.49
CA ASP A 365 -41.03 33.07 7.38
C ASP A 365 -39.81 33.97 7.16
N ALA A 366 -38.73 33.78 7.93
CA ALA A 366 -37.49 34.53 7.74
C ALA A 366 -36.82 34.20 6.38
N VAL A 367 -36.87 32.94 5.93
CA VAL A 367 -36.42 32.55 4.61
C VAL A 367 -37.21 33.28 3.51
N ALA A 368 -38.56 33.33 3.63
CA ALA A 368 -39.41 34.01 2.68
C ALA A 368 -39.16 35.53 2.63
N GLU A 369 -38.95 36.15 3.77
CA GLU A 369 -38.60 37.58 3.85
C GLU A 369 -37.26 37.85 3.14
N ALA A 370 -36.22 37.04 3.43
CA ALA A 370 -34.92 37.15 2.78
C ALA A 370 -35.02 36.91 1.25
N MET A 371 -35.81 35.93 0.79
CA MET A 371 -36.08 35.71 -0.63
C MET A 371 -36.73 36.92 -1.26
N LEU A 372 -37.81 37.45 -0.68
CA LEU A 372 -38.52 38.65 -1.19
C LEU A 372 -37.57 39.84 -1.29
N ARG A 373 -36.70 40.03 -0.32
CA ARG A 373 -35.67 41.08 -0.34
C ARG A 373 -34.70 40.86 -1.52
N LEU A 374 -34.18 39.67 -1.74
CA LEU A 374 -33.31 39.39 -2.89
C LEU A 374 -34.02 39.53 -4.24
N ILE A 375 -35.33 39.20 -4.34
CA ILE A 375 -36.11 39.32 -5.57
C ILE A 375 -36.38 40.79 -5.92
N ARG A 376 -36.74 41.60 -4.91
CA ARG A 376 -37.14 42.98 -5.09
C ARG A 376 -35.97 43.99 -5.17
N GLU A 377 -34.80 43.60 -4.62
CA GLU A 377 -33.61 44.47 -4.53
C GLU A 377 -32.46 43.91 -5.41
N PRO A 378 -32.49 44.02 -6.76
CA PRO A 378 -31.47 43.43 -7.63
C PRO A 378 -30.05 43.99 -7.42
N VAL A 379 -29.93 45.23 -6.87
CA VAL A 379 -28.62 45.82 -6.52
C VAL A 379 -28.03 45.09 -5.32
N LEU A 380 -28.83 44.84 -4.26
CA LEU A 380 -28.40 44.07 -3.10
C LEU A 380 -27.99 42.66 -3.51
N ARG A 381 -28.83 41.98 -4.31
CA ARG A 381 -28.58 40.62 -4.80
C ARG A 381 -27.23 40.53 -5.53
N ARG A 382 -26.95 41.42 -6.47
CA ARG A 382 -25.68 41.47 -7.19
C ARG A 382 -24.49 41.77 -6.27
N ARG A 383 -24.64 42.68 -5.31
CA ARG A 383 -23.62 43.08 -4.35
C ARG A 383 -23.24 41.86 -3.48
N LEU A 384 -24.22 41.14 -2.93
CA LEU A 384 -23.98 39.96 -2.11
C LEU A 384 -23.29 38.83 -2.91
N GLY A 385 -23.77 38.54 -4.13
CA GLY A 385 -23.13 37.54 -4.98
C GLY A 385 -21.70 37.89 -5.40
N ALA A 386 -21.43 39.18 -5.66
CA ALA A 386 -20.07 39.65 -5.94
C ALA A 386 -19.17 39.55 -4.70
N GLY A 387 -19.70 39.87 -3.51
CA GLY A 387 -18.98 39.73 -2.23
C GLY A 387 -18.62 38.27 -1.92
N LEU A 388 -19.58 37.35 -2.12
CA LEU A 388 -19.33 35.91 -1.95
C LEU A 388 -18.29 35.40 -2.96
N ARG A 389 -18.39 35.80 -4.24
CA ARG A 389 -17.40 35.41 -5.26
C ARG A 389 -15.99 35.85 -4.88
N ALA A 390 -15.81 37.08 -4.43
CA ALA A 390 -14.51 37.59 -4.04
C ALA A 390 -13.93 36.82 -2.82
N HIS A 391 -14.78 36.49 -1.85
CA HIS A 391 -14.38 35.70 -0.70
C HIS A 391 -14.00 34.26 -1.08
N VAL A 392 -14.82 33.60 -1.90
CA VAL A 392 -14.57 32.24 -2.40
C VAL A 392 -13.29 32.18 -3.23
N GLU A 393 -13.08 33.14 -4.12
CA GLU A 393 -11.88 33.20 -4.95
C GLU A 393 -10.60 33.35 -4.12
N ALA A 394 -10.64 34.16 -3.07
CA ALA A 394 -9.49 34.40 -2.20
C ALA A 394 -9.22 33.28 -1.20
N THR A 395 -10.20 32.43 -0.85
CA THR A 395 -10.07 31.50 0.27
C THR A 395 -10.32 30.04 -0.12
N TYR A 396 -11.29 29.77 -1.00
CA TYR A 396 -11.81 28.43 -1.27
C TYR A 396 -11.57 27.93 -2.70
N SER A 397 -10.88 28.72 -3.55
CA SER A 397 -10.55 28.26 -4.90
C SER A 397 -9.51 27.13 -4.88
N THR A 398 -9.54 26.29 -5.91
CA THR A 398 -8.52 25.23 -6.09
C THR A 398 -7.11 25.79 -6.13
N ASP A 399 -6.91 27.02 -6.65
CA ASP A 399 -5.61 27.70 -6.68
C ASP A 399 -5.05 28.03 -5.29
N VAL A 400 -5.93 28.20 -4.30
CA VAL A 400 -5.57 28.48 -2.91
C VAL A 400 -5.47 27.21 -2.06
N VAL A 401 -6.39 26.27 -2.24
CA VAL A 401 -6.52 25.11 -1.33
C VAL A 401 -5.63 23.94 -1.77
N VAL A 402 -5.46 23.68 -3.06
CA VAL A 402 -4.58 22.58 -3.53
C VAL A 402 -3.13 22.73 -3.05
N PRO A 403 -2.51 23.93 -3.06
CA PRO A 403 -1.20 24.13 -2.46
C PRO A 403 -1.12 23.82 -0.96
N GLN A 404 -2.20 24.01 -0.19
CA GLN A 404 -2.25 23.65 1.23
C GLN A 404 -2.19 22.13 1.43
N TRP A 405 -2.93 21.38 0.61
CA TRP A 405 -2.85 19.92 0.59
C TRP A 405 -1.45 19.42 0.18
N GLN A 406 -0.83 20.04 -0.82
CA GLN A 406 0.54 19.70 -1.22
C GLN A 406 1.53 19.91 -0.07
N ALA A 407 1.43 21.06 0.59
CA ALA A 407 2.30 21.39 1.73
C ALA A 407 2.10 20.40 2.88
N LEU A 408 0.85 20.05 3.22
CA LEU A 408 0.53 19.09 4.27
C LEU A 408 1.08 17.69 3.97
N ILE A 409 0.91 17.21 2.73
CA ILE A 409 1.42 15.90 2.30
C ILE A 409 2.95 15.85 2.44
N HIS A 410 3.66 16.89 2.01
CA HIS A 410 5.10 16.97 2.16
C HIS A 410 5.53 17.05 3.64
N GLU A 411 4.85 17.88 4.45
CA GLU A 411 5.08 17.98 5.91
C GLU A 411 4.97 16.58 6.56
N VAL A 412 3.95 15.81 6.22
CA VAL A 412 3.73 14.46 6.74
C VAL A 412 4.83 13.49 6.30
N LEU A 413 5.24 13.54 5.04
CA LEU A 413 6.30 12.67 4.51
C LEU A 413 7.67 12.98 5.12
N ASP A 414 7.98 14.26 5.37
CA ASP A 414 9.23 14.70 5.99
C ASP A 414 9.32 14.28 7.47
N GLU A 415 8.18 14.03 8.13
CA GLU A 415 8.12 13.54 9.52
C GLU A 415 8.26 12.02 9.63
N VAL A 416 8.13 11.24 8.54
CA VAL A 416 8.31 9.79 8.57
C VAL A 416 9.75 9.48 8.92
N PRO A 417 10.02 8.77 10.03
CA PRO A 417 11.39 8.46 10.41
C PRO A 417 12.04 7.53 9.39
N ALA A 418 13.19 7.92 8.86
CA ALA A 418 14.03 7.00 8.11
C ALA A 418 14.53 5.85 9.00
N ALA A 419 14.86 4.71 8.39
CA ALA A 419 15.45 3.60 9.10
C ALA A 419 16.77 4.01 9.79
N PRO A 420 17.06 3.47 10.98
CA PRO A 420 18.33 3.73 11.67
C PRO A 420 19.51 3.29 10.80
N PRO A 421 20.71 3.87 11.01
CA PRO A 421 21.90 3.41 10.30
C PRO A 421 22.09 1.90 10.44
N PRO A 422 22.49 1.17 9.39
CA PRO A 422 22.77 -0.26 9.46
C PRO A 422 23.89 -0.56 10.44
N SER A 423 23.75 -1.63 11.20
CA SER A 423 24.68 -1.95 12.29
C SER A 423 25.00 -3.44 12.45
N LEU A 424 24.32 -4.32 11.72
CA LEU A 424 24.50 -5.77 11.87
C LEU A 424 25.74 -6.31 11.15
N PHE A 425 26.05 -5.73 9.99
CA PHE A 425 27.14 -6.20 9.13
C PHE A 425 28.30 -5.22 9.08
N ARG A 426 29.52 -5.74 8.88
CA ARG A 426 30.76 -4.93 8.77
C ARG A 426 30.84 -4.11 7.47
N SER A 427 30.01 -4.46 6.49
CA SER A 427 29.83 -3.71 5.23
C SER A 427 28.39 -3.82 4.76
N LEU A 428 27.88 -2.77 4.10
CA LEU A 428 26.52 -2.74 3.53
C LEU A 428 26.39 -3.58 2.25
N VAL A 429 27.52 -3.80 1.55
CA VAL A 429 27.59 -4.77 0.46
C VAL A 429 28.26 -6.02 0.99
N LEU A 430 27.60 -7.15 0.83
CA LEU A 430 28.09 -8.47 1.21
C LEU A 430 28.46 -9.25 -0.07
N GLY A 431 29.39 -10.19 0.05
CA GLY A 431 29.68 -11.17 -0.99
C GLY A 431 29.05 -12.51 -0.67
N GLY A 432 28.19 -13.03 -1.54
CA GLY A 432 27.57 -14.34 -1.37
C GLY A 432 28.25 -15.40 -2.25
N TRP A 433 28.75 -16.45 -1.65
CA TRP A 433 29.33 -17.58 -2.37
C TRP A 433 28.25 -18.59 -2.71
N GLU A 434 28.15 -18.98 -4.00
CA GLU A 434 27.23 -20.04 -4.41
C GLU A 434 27.67 -21.35 -3.74
N CYS A 435 26.94 -21.73 -2.71
CA CYS A 435 27.28 -22.86 -1.86
C CYS A 435 26.31 -24.05 -2.00
N SER A 436 25.46 -24.01 -3.04
CA SER A 436 24.53 -25.11 -3.29
C SER A 436 25.24 -26.43 -3.57
N THR A 437 24.65 -27.50 -2.99
CA THR A 437 25.11 -28.87 -3.16
C THR A 437 23.97 -29.77 -3.60
N HIS A 438 23.12 -29.28 -4.47
CA HIS A 438 21.93 -29.98 -4.96
C HIS A 438 22.28 -31.18 -5.84
N ARG A 439 21.30 -32.06 -6.01
CA ARG A 439 21.39 -33.17 -7.00
C ARG A 439 20.42 -32.85 -8.14
N ARG A 440 20.91 -33.09 -9.33
CA ARG A 440 20.12 -33.02 -10.56
C ARG A 440 19.92 -34.43 -11.13
N GLY A 441 18.69 -34.85 -11.21
CA GLY A 441 18.40 -36.26 -11.51
C GLY A 441 19.04 -37.19 -10.46
N TRP A 442 19.29 -38.44 -10.82
CA TRP A 442 19.91 -39.43 -9.94
C TRP A 442 21.46 -39.39 -9.96
N GLY A 443 22.04 -38.24 -10.43
CA GLY A 443 23.47 -38.04 -10.48
C GLY A 443 24.10 -37.72 -9.10
N PRO A 444 25.42 -37.50 -9.04
CA PRO A 444 26.11 -37.04 -7.83
C PRO A 444 25.69 -35.63 -7.44
N HIS A 445 26.01 -35.23 -6.20
CA HIS A 445 25.87 -33.83 -5.78
C HIS A 445 26.68 -32.91 -6.69
N ARG A 446 26.08 -31.78 -7.08
CA ARG A 446 26.77 -30.68 -7.73
C ARG A 446 27.27 -29.73 -6.64
N ASP A 447 28.54 -29.85 -6.32
CA ASP A 447 29.23 -29.00 -5.33
C ASP A 447 29.79 -27.77 -6.06
N VAL A 448 29.00 -26.65 -6.07
CA VAL A 448 29.39 -25.43 -6.79
C VAL A 448 30.57 -24.76 -6.14
N MET A 449 30.68 -24.81 -4.81
CA MET A 449 31.83 -24.25 -4.09
C MET A 449 33.15 -24.92 -4.49
N ALA A 450 33.17 -26.25 -4.61
CA ALA A 450 34.33 -26.95 -5.10
C ALA A 450 34.61 -26.69 -6.58
N ALA A 451 33.55 -26.51 -7.39
CA ALA A 451 33.69 -26.21 -8.82
C ALA A 451 34.34 -24.85 -9.08
N VAL A 452 34.04 -23.83 -8.25
CA VAL A 452 34.69 -22.51 -8.33
C VAL A 452 36.01 -22.45 -7.54
N GLY A 453 36.33 -23.46 -6.77
CA GLY A 453 37.57 -23.58 -5.98
C GLY A 453 37.63 -22.66 -4.78
N HIS A 454 36.51 -22.11 -4.33
CA HIS A 454 36.45 -21.24 -3.16
C HIS A 454 36.89 -21.98 -1.88
N ASP A 455 36.55 -23.22 -1.73
CA ASP A 455 36.96 -24.07 -0.61
C ASP A 455 38.49 -24.19 -0.43
N ARG A 456 39.26 -23.99 -1.52
CA ARG A 456 40.73 -24.02 -1.52
C ARG A 456 41.36 -22.61 -1.44
N HIS A 457 40.61 -21.57 -1.82
CA HIS A 457 41.12 -20.20 -1.97
C HIS A 457 40.41 -19.19 -1.06
N ALA A 458 39.62 -19.63 -0.06
CA ALA A 458 38.80 -18.78 0.80
C ALA A 458 39.57 -17.57 1.38
N ALA A 459 40.78 -17.79 1.90
CA ALA A 459 41.59 -16.70 2.47
C ALA A 459 42.01 -15.64 1.42
N GLN A 460 42.28 -16.06 0.18
CA GLN A 460 42.59 -15.14 -0.92
C GLN A 460 41.32 -14.38 -1.35
N ASP A 461 40.24 -15.09 -1.53
CA ASP A 461 38.96 -14.58 -1.97
C ASP A 461 38.40 -13.53 -0.98
N TYR A 462 38.42 -13.82 0.33
CA TYR A 462 38.01 -12.87 1.38
C TYR A 462 38.92 -11.62 1.43
N ARG A 463 40.24 -11.77 1.28
CA ARG A 463 41.15 -10.62 1.19
C ARG A 463 40.86 -9.76 -0.05
N GLN A 464 40.57 -10.37 -1.18
CA GLN A 464 40.22 -9.65 -2.40
C GLN A 464 38.93 -8.85 -2.23
N LEU A 465 37.87 -9.45 -1.66
CA LEU A 465 36.63 -8.75 -1.33
C LEU A 465 36.88 -7.61 -0.31
N GLY A 466 37.67 -7.89 0.73
CA GLY A 466 38.07 -6.87 1.72
C GLY A 466 38.79 -5.67 1.08
N SER A 467 39.59 -5.91 0.02
CA SER A 467 40.26 -4.85 -0.76
C SER A 467 39.28 -3.94 -1.53
N LEU A 468 38.07 -4.43 -1.80
CA LEU A 468 36.96 -3.70 -2.44
C LEU A 468 36.01 -3.07 -1.41
N GLY A 469 36.30 -3.19 -0.10
CA GLY A 469 35.45 -2.68 0.99
C GLY A 469 34.36 -3.65 1.45
N ILE A 470 34.28 -4.86 0.91
CA ILE A 470 33.34 -5.91 1.27
C ILE A 470 33.95 -6.75 2.40
N ARG A 471 33.41 -6.59 3.61
CA ARG A 471 33.94 -7.23 4.85
C ARG A 471 32.96 -8.18 5.50
N SER A 472 31.80 -8.36 4.91
CA SER A 472 30.82 -9.35 5.30
C SER A 472 30.48 -10.23 4.11
N CYS A 473 30.32 -11.54 4.36
CA CYS A 473 30.00 -12.51 3.33
C CYS A 473 28.84 -13.41 3.78
N ARG A 474 28.19 -14.05 2.83
CA ARG A 474 27.36 -15.23 3.02
C ARG A 474 28.07 -16.41 2.36
N ASP A 475 28.22 -17.51 3.06
CA ASP A 475 28.98 -18.67 2.62
C ASP A 475 28.43 -19.94 3.27
N GLY A 476 28.77 -21.15 2.80
CA GLY A 476 28.06 -22.33 3.21
C GLY A 476 28.91 -23.50 3.61
N ALA A 477 28.31 -24.34 4.43
CA ALA A 477 28.83 -25.62 4.83
C ALA A 477 28.23 -26.74 3.96
N ARG A 478 29.05 -27.68 3.57
CA ARG A 478 28.66 -28.84 2.76
C ARG A 478 28.26 -29.99 3.64
N TRP A 479 26.99 -30.01 4.15
CA TRP A 479 26.53 -31.02 5.11
C TRP A 479 26.84 -32.44 4.71
N HIS A 480 26.66 -32.81 3.44
CA HIS A 480 26.94 -34.15 2.90
C HIS A 480 28.43 -34.57 2.97
N LEU A 481 29.36 -33.58 3.11
CA LEU A 481 30.78 -33.86 3.30
C LEU A 481 31.17 -33.95 4.80
N ILE A 482 30.49 -33.19 5.62
CA ILE A 482 30.81 -33.06 7.04
C ILE A 482 30.22 -34.18 7.87
N ASP A 483 28.98 -34.60 7.61
CA ASP A 483 28.30 -35.63 8.40
C ASP A 483 28.51 -37.02 7.76
N ARG A 484 29.27 -37.87 8.44
CA ARG A 484 29.58 -39.23 8.04
C ARG A 484 28.81 -40.23 8.92
N GLY A 485 27.46 -40.22 8.80
CA GLY A 485 26.62 -41.14 9.60
C GLY A 485 26.55 -40.76 11.08
N GLY A 486 26.68 -39.48 11.43
CA GLY A 486 26.68 -38.95 12.78
C GLY A 486 28.04 -38.72 13.39
N ALA A 487 29.16 -39.10 12.70
CA ALA A 487 30.51 -38.63 12.99
C ALA A 487 30.83 -37.45 12.09
N TYR A 488 31.45 -36.41 12.60
CA TYR A 488 31.65 -35.15 11.88
C TYR A 488 33.11 -34.98 11.42
N ASP A 489 33.31 -34.77 10.13
CA ASP A 489 34.57 -34.44 9.47
C ASP A 489 34.54 -32.97 9.02
N PHE A 490 35.20 -32.10 9.77
CA PHE A 490 35.24 -30.67 9.47
C PHE A 490 36.37 -30.27 8.52
N SER A 491 37.11 -31.19 7.94
CA SER A 491 38.27 -30.91 7.08
C SER A 491 37.93 -30.02 5.88
N SER A 492 36.70 -30.10 5.35
CA SER A 492 36.18 -29.25 4.27
C SER A 492 35.67 -27.89 4.72
N PHE A 493 35.54 -27.60 6.01
CA PHE A 493 34.94 -26.39 6.57
C PHE A 493 35.91 -25.56 7.42
N THR A 494 36.75 -26.24 8.23
CA THR A 494 37.74 -25.59 9.09
C THR A 494 38.58 -24.53 8.39
N PRO A 495 39.13 -24.78 7.16
CA PRO A 495 39.96 -23.78 6.47
C PRO A 495 39.19 -22.50 6.14
N MET A 496 37.87 -22.57 5.91
CA MET A 496 37.02 -21.42 5.57
C MET A 496 36.78 -20.56 6.82
N VAL A 497 36.51 -21.20 7.97
CA VAL A 497 36.33 -20.49 9.26
C VAL A 497 37.64 -19.80 9.68
N GLU A 498 38.79 -20.48 9.56
CA GLU A 498 40.10 -19.90 9.83
C GLU A 498 40.41 -18.74 8.88
N ALA A 499 40.11 -18.90 7.60
CA ALA A 499 40.26 -17.83 6.59
C ALA A 499 39.43 -16.60 6.94
N ALA A 500 38.16 -16.79 7.34
CA ALA A 500 37.25 -15.71 7.74
C ALA A 500 37.80 -14.96 8.98
N ARG A 501 38.23 -15.72 10.02
CA ARG A 501 38.87 -15.18 11.24
C ARG A 501 40.12 -14.38 10.90
N ASP A 502 41.05 -14.96 10.13
CA ASP A 502 42.39 -14.39 9.84
C ASP A 502 42.31 -13.17 8.92
N THR A 503 41.28 -13.05 8.10
CA THR A 503 41.01 -11.88 7.25
C THR A 503 40.10 -10.84 7.89
N GLY A 504 39.50 -11.13 9.04
CA GLY A 504 38.50 -10.30 9.72
C GLY A 504 37.19 -10.21 8.94
N THR A 505 36.87 -11.23 8.14
CA THR A 505 35.61 -11.30 7.39
C THR A 505 34.49 -11.84 8.28
N GLN A 506 33.39 -11.12 8.41
CA GLN A 506 32.17 -11.61 9.06
C GLN A 506 31.42 -12.50 8.09
N VAL A 507 30.97 -13.68 8.54
CA VAL A 507 30.28 -14.63 7.64
C VAL A 507 28.92 -15.04 8.21
N VAL A 508 27.93 -15.06 7.34
CA VAL A 508 26.65 -15.75 7.55
C VAL A 508 26.82 -17.15 6.97
N TRP A 509 26.79 -18.17 7.83
CA TRP A 509 27.02 -19.57 7.42
C TRP A 509 25.71 -20.26 7.06
N ASP A 510 25.58 -20.70 5.81
CA ASP A 510 24.48 -21.56 5.37
C ASP A 510 24.74 -23.00 5.81
N LEU A 511 23.80 -23.61 6.54
CA LEU A 511 23.94 -25.00 7.00
C LEU A 511 23.34 -26.00 6.02
N LEU A 512 22.25 -25.62 5.33
CA LEU A 512 21.61 -26.43 4.31
C LEU A 512 21.25 -25.59 3.10
N HIS A 513 21.97 -25.80 1.98
CA HIS A 513 21.71 -25.19 0.70
C HIS A 513 21.47 -26.31 -0.34
N TYR A 514 20.27 -26.92 -0.25
CA TYR A 514 19.67 -27.97 -1.08
C TYR A 514 20.33 -29.36 -1.03
N GLY A 515 21.45 -29.54 -0.32
CA GLY A 515 22.15 -30.82 -0.23
C GLY A 515 22.24 -31.37 1.18
N TRP A 516 22.03 -32.67 1.34
CA TRP A 516 22.15 -33.42 2.59
C TRP A 516 22.77 -34.80 2.37
N PRO A 517 23.23 -35.51 3.43
CA PRO A 517 23.76 -36.88 3.31
C PRO A 517 22.78 -37.84 2.66
N GLU A 518 23.27 -38.71 1.75
CA GLU A 518 22.44 -39.61 0.93
C GLU A 518 21.71 -40.69 1.75
N ASP A 519 22.19 -41.00 2.94
CA ASP A 519 21.64 -42.01 3.85
C ASP A 519 20.44 -41.53 4.66
N ILE A 520 19.97 -40.31 4.39
CA ILE A 520 18.83 -39.68 5.10
C ILE A 520 17.67 -39.41 4.15
N ASP A 521 16.51 -39.90 4.52
CA ASP A 521 15.25 -39.51 3.85
C ASP A 521 14.72 -38.21 4.48
N ILE A 522 14.63 -37.12 3.68
CA ILE A 522 14.21 -35.76 4.13
C ILE A 522 12.79 -35.74 4.71
N TYR A 523 11.93 -36.68 4.29
CA TYR A 523 10.53 -36.76 4.75
C TYR A 523 10.39 -37.52 6.09
N ARG A 524 11.48 -38.08 6.66
CA ARG A 524 11.44 -38.80 7.91
C ARG A 524 11.77 -37.88 9.10
N PRO A 525 11.22 -38.14 10.29
CA PRO A 525 11.56 -37.39 11.50
C PRO A 525 13.06 -37.37 11.82
N GLU A 526 13.77 -38.45 11.46
CA GLU A 526 15.22 -38.60 11.64
C GLU A 526 16.02 -37.48 10.96
N PHE A 527 15.52 -36.94 9.85
CA PHE A 527 16.12 -35.81 9.16
C PHE A 527 16.23 -34.59 10.10
N VAL A 528 15.12 -34.24 10.77
CA VAL A 528 15.07 -33.09 11.71
C VAL A 528 16.07 -33.30 12.86
N HIS A 529 16.06 -34.48 13.48
CA HIS A 529 16.95 -34.77 14.61
C HIS A 529 18.44 -34.81 14.21
N ARG A 530 18.74 -35.34 13.02
CA ARG A 530 20.12 -35.38 12.54
C ARG A 530 20.62 -34.00 12.14
N PHE A 531 19.79 -33.19 11.49
CA PHE A 531 20.10 -31.81 11.16
C PHE A 531 20.36 -30.97 12.43
N ALA A 532 19.54 -31.11 13.48
CA ALA A 532 19.73 -30.42 14.73
C ALA A 532 21.07 -30.78 15.37
N ARG A 533 21.44 -32.07 15.43
CA ARG A 533 22.76 -32.50 15.96
C ARG A 533 23.93 -31.98 15.10
N TYR A 534 23.78 -31.98 13.77
CA TYR A 534 24.76 -31.38 12.88
C TYR A 534 24.91 -29.88 13.15
N ALA A 535 23.81 -29.13 13.27
CA ALA A 535 23.86 -27.70 13.62
C ALA A 535 24.58 -27.44 14.95
N ARG A 536 24.33 -28.25 15.99
CA ARG A 536 25.04 -28.17 17.24
C ARG A 536 26.53 -28.37 17.06
N ALA A 537 26.92 -29.43 16.34
CA ALA A 537 28.34 -29.75 16.09
C ALA A 537 29.04 -28.64 15.29
N MET A 538 28.34 -28.01 14.33
CA MET A 538 28.85 -26.85 13.60
C MET A 538 29.08 -25.65 14.53
N ALA A 539 28.13 -25.35 15.44
CA ALA A 539 28.28 -24.25 16.37
C ALA A 539 29.44 -24.50 17.36
N GLU A 540 29.55 -25.70 17.92
CA GLU A 540 30.66 -26.09 18.80
C GLU A 540 32.02 -25.96 18.08
N HIS A 541 32.08 -26.40 16.83
CA HIS A 541 33.30 -26.30 16.02
C HIS A 541 33.69 -24.85 15.73
N VAL A 542 32.76 -24.01 15.25
CA VAL A 542 33.02 -22.59 14.99
C VAL A 542 33.41 -21.86 16.25
N ARG A 543 32.70 -22.11 17.37
CA ARG A 543 33.03 -21.52 18.69
C ARG A 543 34.44 -21.88 19.20
N GLY A 544 34.93 -23.07 18.86
CA GLY A 544 36.30 -23.50 19.14
C GLY A 544 37.38 -22.76 18.34
N LEU A 545 37.04 -22.18 17.21
CA LEU A 545 37.96 -21.51 16.30
C LEU A 545 37.94 -19.97 16.41
N THR A 546 36.81 -19.38 16.81
CA THR A 546 36.62 -17.92 16.90
C THR A 546 35.60 -17.56 17.99
N ASP A 547 35.75 -16.34 18.56
CA ASP A 547 34.77 -15.76 19.49
C ASP A 547 33.86 -14.71 18.83
N GLU A 548 33.88 -14.64 17.50
CA GLU A 548 32.95 -13.77 16.73
C GLU A 548 31.49 -14.18 16.99
N VAL A 549 30.57 -13.18 16.96
CA VAL A 549 29.14 -13.46 17.03
C VAL A 549 28.74 -14.25 15.78
N PRO A 550 28.23 -15.48 15.92
CA PRO A 550 27.92 -16.29 14.75
C PRO A 550 26.60 -15.87 14.11
N PHE A 551 26.62 -15.78 12.77
CA PHE A 551 25.43 -15.61 11.94
C PHE A 551 25.18 -16.90 11.16
N TRP A 552 23.95 -17.37 11.17
CA TRP A 552 23.56 -18.62 10.55
C TRP A 552 22.37 -18.43 9.62
N CYS A 553 22.40 -19.06 8.45
CA CYS A 553 21.24 -19.36 7.66
C CYS A 553 20.96 -20.88 7.80
N PRO A 554 20.03 -21.28 8.68
CA PRO A 554 19.83 -22.72 8.93
C PRO A 554 19.44 -23.50 7.68
N VAL A 555 18.47 -22.98 6.91
CA VAL A 555 18.00 -23.57 5.67
C VAL A 555 17.78 -22.46 4.65
N ASN A 556 18.47 -22.54 3.52
CA ASN A 556 18.24 -21.63 2.40
C ASN A 556 16.94 -21.93 1.68
N GLU A 557 16.13 -20.89 1.41
CA GLU A 557 14.93 -20.91 0.56
C GLU A 557 13.99 -22.10 0.82
N ILE A 558 13.47 -22.19 2.05
CA ILE A 558 12.50 -23.23 2.40
C ILE A 558 11.36 -23.31 1.39
N SER A 559 10.84 -22.14 0.94
CA SER A 559 9.71 -22.07 0.01
C SER A 559 10.09 -22.53 -1.39
N PHE A 560 11.26 -22.14 -1.90
CA PHE A 560 11.74 -22.57 -3.20
C PHE A 560 12.06 -24.06 -3.20
N HIS A 561 12.80 -24.56 -2.21
CA HIS A 561 13.14 -25.99 -2.09
C HIS A 561 11.88 -26.86 -1.97
N ALA A 562 10.87 -26.39 -1.22
CA ALA A 562 9.59 -27.08 -1.12
C ALA A 562 8.89 -27.21 -2.47
N TRP A 563 8.87 -26.14 -3.27
CA TRP A 563 8.31 -26.18 -4.62
C TRP A 563 9.18 -27.02 -5.57
N ALA A 564 10.47 -26.70 -5.67
CA ALA A 564 11.38 -27.34 -6.62
C ALA A 564 11.59 -28.83 -6.36
N GLY A 565 11.76 -29.21 -5.08
CA GLY A 565 11.99 -30.56 -4.66
C GLY A 565 10.74 -31.35 -4.30
N GLY A 566 9.66 -30.69 -3.87
CA GLY A 566 8.43 -31.35 -3.40
C GLY A 566 7.31 -31.42 -4.43
N ASP A 567 7.21 -30.44 -5.33
CA ASP A 567 6.13 -30.35 -6.31
C ASP A 567 6.61 -30.47 -7.76
N ALA A 568 7.68 -29.74 -8.14
CA ALA A 568 8.10 -29.58 -9.52
C ALA A 568 9.06 -30.68 -10.03
N ARG A 569 9.57 -31.55 -9.17
CA ARG A 569 10.58 -32.59 -9.51
C ARG A 569 11.86 -32.01 -10.12
N TYR A 570 12.18 -30.78 -9.82
CA TYR A 570 13.32 -30.07 -10.38
C TYR A 570 14.61 -30.39 -9.62
N LEU A 571 14.56 -30.36 -8.28
CA LEU A 571 15.67 -30.74 -7.40
C LEU A 571 15.33 -31.96 -6.55
N ASN A 572 16.36 -32.52 -5.89
CA ASN A 572 16.13 -33.52 -4.84
C ASN A 572 15.21 -32.96 -3.73
N PRO A 573 14.23 -33.75 -3.25
CA PRO A 573 13.99 -35.19 -3.38
C PRO A 573 13.10 -35.61 -4.57
N TYR A 574 12.88 -34.78 -5.58
CA TYR A 574 12.09 -35.05 -6.80
C TYR A 574 10.63 -35.42 -6.55
N GLY A 575 10.04 -34.87 -5.49
CA GLY A 575 8.65 -35.07 -5.12
C GLY A 575 7.68 -34.44 -6.11
N ALA A 576 6.44 -34.93 -6.10
CA ALA A 576 5.32 -34.33 -6.80
C ALA A 576 4.12 -34.23 -5.84
N GLY A 577 3.52 -33.05 -5.69
CA GLY A 577 2.39 -32.84 -4.79
C GLY A 577 2.73 -32.99 -3.30
N ARG A 578 4.02 -32.88 -2.93
CA ARG A 578 4.52 -32.97 -1.55
C ARG A 578 5.23 -31.70 -1.08
N GLY A 579 5.04 -30.58 -1.79
CA GLY A 579 5.71 -29.33 -1.46
C GLY A 579 5.37 -28.81 -0.07
N TRP A 580 4.10 -28.88 0.31
CA TRP A 580 3.69 -28.47 1.68
C TRP A 580 4.31 -29.33 2.76
N GLU A 581 4.33 -30.66 2.57
CA GLU A 581 4.99 -31.60 3.50
C GLU A 581 6.49 -31.29 3.65
N LEU A 582 7.16 -31.03 2.51
CA LEU A 582 8.58 -30.66 2.51
C LEU A 582 8.82 -29.31 3.19
N LYS A 583 7.95 -28.30 2.92
CA LYS A 583 8.01 -26.98 3.58
C LYS A 583 7.93 -27.10 5.10
N CYS A 584 6.96 -27.83 5.61
CA CYS A 584 6.81 -28.09 7.03
C CYS A 584 8.01 -28.82 7.63
N GLN A 585 8.56 -29.79 6.91
CA GLN A 585 9.72 -30.57 7.38
C GLN A 585 11.00 -29.71 7.45
N LEU A 586 11.25 -28.88 6.44
CA LEU A 586 12.37 -27.94 6.42
C LEU A 586 12.24 -26.86 7.51
N ALA A 587 11.02 -26.34 7.74
CA ALA A 587 10.75 -25.41 8.82
C ALA A 587 11.03 -26.05 10.20
N ARG A 588 10.58 -27.31 10.43
CA ARG A 588 10.87 -28.03 11.67
C ARG A 588 12.38 -28.26 11.86
N ALA A 589 13.09 -28.60 10.79
CA ALA A 589 14.52 -28.78 10.82
C ALA A 589 15.24 -27.47 11.18
N SER A 590 14.84 -26.35 10.55
CA SER A 590 15.36 -25.01 10.85
C SER A 590 15.12 -24.62 12.30
N ILE A 591 13.90 -24.82 12.83
CA ILE A 591 13.57 -24.54 14.25
C ILE A 591 14.46 -25.36 15.18
N ALA A 592 14.57 -26.67 14.95
CA ALA A 592 15.38 -27.56 15.77
C ALA A 592 16.88 -27.17 15.74
N ALA A 593 17.38 -26.78 14.56
CA ALA A 593 18.75 -26.28 14.40
C ALA A 593 18.97 -24.98 15.21
N MET A 594 18.05 -24.01 15.13
CA MET A 594 18.17 -22.74 15.87
C MET A 594 18.20 -22.93 17.39
N VAL A 595 17.42 -23.87 17.91
CA VAL A 595 17.46 -24.25 19.35
C VAL A 595 18.86 -24.73 19.74
N GLU A 596 19.45 -25.62 18.95
CA GLU A 596 20.79 -26.16 19.22
C GLU A 596 21.90 -25.13 19.04
N LEU A 597 21.82 -24.28 18.02
CA LEU A 597 22.77 -23.18 17.78
C LEU A 597 22.78 -22.19 18.93
N ARG A 598 21.63 -21.77 19.45
CA ARG A 598 21.51 -20.88 20.62
C ARG A 598 21.94 -21.57 21.92
N ALA A 599 21.77 -22.87 22.03
CA ALA A 599 22.24 -23.62 23.20
C ALA A 599 23.78 -23.61 23.33
N VAL A 600 24.48 -23.54 22.18
CA VAL A 600 25.94 -23.44 22.12
C VAL A 600 26.42 -21.99 22.28
N ASP A 601 25.82 -21.07 21.52
CA ASP A 601 26.12 -19.64 21.62
C ASP A 601 24.82 -18.82 21.68
N PRO A 602 24.43 -18.30 22.86
CA PRO A 602 23.21 -17.48 22.99
C PRO A 602 23.22 -16.18 22.18
N ARG A 603 24.38 -15.74 21.67
CA ARG A 603 24.52 -14.57 20.78
C ARG A 603 24.16 -14.86 19.32
N ALA A 604 23.94 -16.15 18.98
CA ALA A 604 23.68 -16.58 17.60
C ALA A 604 22.55 -15.79 16.94
N ARG A 605 22.83 -15.30 15.74
CA ARG A 605 21.90 -14.54 14.90
C ARG A 605 21.43 -15.40 13.72
N PHE A 606 20.20 -15.24 13.30
CA PHE A 606 19.61 -16.05 12.24
C PHE A 606 19.15 -15.20 11.07
N VAL A 607 19.62 -15.54 9.89
CA VAL A 607 19.16 -14.99 8.61
C VAL A 607 18.30 -16.06 7.92
N HIS A 608 17.06 -15.74 7.59
CA HIS A 608 16.20 -16.62 6.81
C HIS A 608 16.10 -16.07 5.40
N ALA A 609 16.80 -16.69 4.47
CA ALA A 609 16.82 -16.31 3.07
C ALA A 609 15.66 -16.99 2.33
N GLU A 610 14.69 -16.19 1.86
CA GLU A 610 13.51 -16.65 1.11
C GLU A 610 13.31 -15.83 -0.16
N PRO A 611 12.74 -16.39 -1.24
CA PRO A 611 12.45 -15.62 -2.44
C PRO A 611 11.49 -14.46 -2.15
N LEU A 612 11.81 -13.27 -2.64
CA LEU A 612 10.92 -12.13 -2.65
C LEU A 612 10.27 -12.02 -4.03
N ILE A 613 8.97 -12.28 -4.11
CA ILE A 613 8.25 -12.39 -5.38
C ILE A 613 7.05 -11.44 -5.43
N ALA A 614 6.65 -11.06 -6.65
CA ALA A 614 5.36 -10.43 -6.89
C ALA A 614 4.60 -11.18 -7.99
N ILE A 615 3.41 -11.68 -7.64
CA ILE A 615 2.53 -12.36 -8.58
C ILE A 615 1.35 -11.44 -8.88
N HIS A 616 1.20 -11.09 -10.15
CA HIS A 616 0.20 -10.15 -10.63
C HIS A 616 -1.00 -10.88 -11.22
N HIS A 617 -2.19 -10.39 -10.88
CA HIS A 617 -3.40 -10.82 -11.56
C HIS A 617 -3.55 -10.06 -12.89
N VAL A 618 -3.94 -10.78 -13.92
CA VAL A 618 -4.30 -10.22 -15.23
C VAL A 618 -5.65 -10.77 -15.69
N ASP A 619 -6.56 -9.90 -16.08
CA ASP A 619 -7.94 -10.28 -16.40
C ASP A 619 -8.03 -11.28 -17.58
N TRP A 620 -7.12 -11.18 -18.57
CA TRP A 620 -7.06 -12.10 -19.70
C TRP A 620 -6.65 -13.54 -19.36
N SER A 621 -6.10 -13.77 -18.15
CA SER A 621 -5.69 -15.13 -17.72
C SER A 621 -6.88 -16.08 -17.53
N GLY A 622 -8.10 -15.55 -17.39
CA GLY A 622 -9.30 -16.31 -17.06
C GLY A 622 -9.28 -16.96 -15.67
N ARG A 623 -8.27 -16.62 -14.85
CA ARG A 623 -8.11 -17.15 -13.48
C ARG A 623 -8.66 -16.14 -12.46
N PRO A 624 -9.22 -16.59 -11.34
CA PRO A 624 -9.75 -15.70 -10.34
C PRO A 624 -8.62 -14.93 -9.61
N ARG A 625 -8.87 -13.67 -9.29
CA ARG A 625 -7.91 -12.78 -8.62
C ARG A 625 -7.40 -13.33 -7.28
N TRP A 626 -8.24 -14.02 -6.52
CA TRP A 626 -7.85 -14.62 -5.23
C TRP A 626 -6.75 -15.68 -5.36
N GLU A 627 -6.67 -16.35 -6.50
CA GLU A 627 -5.64 -17.36 -6.76
C GLU A 627 -4.24 -16.70 -6.89
N ALA A 628 -4.14 -15.58 -7.62
CA ALA A 628 -2.91 -14.81 -7.71
C ALA A 628 -2.46 -14.28 -6.34
N HIS A 629 -3.39 -13.79 -5.53
CA HIS A 629 -3.10 -13.35 -4.17
C HIS A 629 -2.64 -14.52 -3.28
N GLY A 630 -3.26 -15.68 -3.37
CA GLY A 630 -2.85 -16.87 -2.62
C GLY A 630 -1.43 -17.32 -2.95
N TRP A 631 -1.05 -17.30 -4.23
CA TRP A 631 0.31 -17.59 -4.67
C TRP A 631 1.32 -16.53 -4.21
N HIS A 632 0.94 -15.25 -4.28
CA HIS A 632 1.78 -14.16 -3.75
C HIS A 632 2.02 -14.30 -2.24
N ASP A 633 0.98 -14.59 -1.48
CA ASP A 633 1.08 -14.76 -0.02
C ASP A 633 1.85 -16.02 0.40
N ALA A 634 1.97 -17.02 -0.48
CA ALA A 634 2.70 -18.26 -0.19
C ALA A 634 4.20 -18.05 0.09
N GLN A 635 4.79 -16.93 -0.37
CA GLN A 635 6.18 -16.55 -0.07
C GLN A 635 6.41 -16.29 1.42
N PHE A 636 5.38 -15.93 2.17
CA PHE A 636 5.48 -15.60 3.59
C PHE A 636 5.35 -16.83 4.50
N GLN A 637 4.88 -17.97 3.97
CA GLN A 637 4.57 -19.16 4.77
C GLN A 637 5.78 -19.71 5.54
N ALA A 638 7.00 -19.64 4.99
CA ALA A 638 8.20 -20.08 5.69
C ALA A 638 8.43 -19.25 6.95
N PHE A 639 8.40 -17.92 6.86
CA PHE A 639 8.51 -17.03 8.01
C PHE A 639 7.37 -17.24 9.02
N GLU A 640 6.15 -17.46 8.54
CA GLU A 640 4.97 -17.70 9.38
C GLU A 640 5.10 -19.00 10.19
N LEU A 641 5.64 -20.05 9.58
CA LEU A 641 5.93 -21.33 10.24
C LEU A 641 7.05 -21.16 11.28
N LEU A 642 8.15 -20.51 10.91
CA LEU A 642 9.28 -20.25 11.82
C LEU A 642 8.87 -19.36 12.98
N GLY A 643 8.02 -18.36 12.76
CA GLY A 643 7.53 -17.45 13.78
C GLY A 643 6.39 -18.00 14.64
N GLY A 644 5.86 -19.19 14.32
CA GLY A 644 4.73 -19.79 15.03
C GLY A 644 3.40 -19.11 14.79
N TRP A 645 3.31 -18.21 13.79
CA TRP A 645 2.05 -17.53 13.39
C TRP A 645 1.17 -18.43 12.53
N MET A 646 1.78 -19.40 11.85
CA MET A 646 1.12 -20.48 11.12
C MET A 646 1.57 -21.81 11.73
N TRP A 647 0.63 -22.74 12.02
CA TRP A 647 0.91 -24.07 12.56
C TRP A 647 1.87 -24.05 13.79
N PRO A 648 1.50 -23.38 14.89
CA PRO A 648 2.38 -23.24 16.07
C PRO A 648 2.81 -24.57 16.68
N GLN A 649 2.07 -25.65 16.41
CA GLN A 649 2.41 -27.01 16.86
C GLN A 649 3.73 -27.55 16.29
N ILE A 650 4.33 -26.92 15.25
CA ILE A 650 5.65 -27.33 14.76
C ILE A 650 6.80 -26.72 15.60
N GLY A 651 6.50 -25.88 16.58
CA GLY A 651 7.47 -25.33 17.53
C GLY A 651 8.04 -23.97 17.15
N GLY A 652 7.43 -23.26 16.18
CA GLY A 652 7.84 -21.91 15.80
C GLY A 652 7.65 -20.90 16.94
N ASP A 653 8.50 -19.87 16.97
CA ASP A 653 8.47 -18.77 17.93
C ASP A 653 8.88 -17.46 17.24
N PRO A 654 8.23 -16.31 17.56
CA PRO A 654 8.56 -15.01 16.94
C PRO A 654 10.04 -14.61 17.08
N SER A 655 10.76 -15.10 18.09
CA SER A 655 12.20 -14.84 18.27
C SER A 655 13.09 -15.60 17.28
N PHE A 656 12.56 -16.60 16.59
CA PHE A 656 13.29 -17.31 15.55
C PHE A 656 13.35 -16.51 14.24
N VAL A 657 12.36 -15.65 13.95
CA VAL A 657 12.43 -14.71 12.85
C VAL A 657 13.25 -13.50 13.28
N ASP A 658 14.58 -13.60 13.22
CA ASP A 658 15.53 -12.60 13.72
C ASP A 658 15.89 -11.58 12.64
N ILE A 659 16.46 -12.03 11.51
CA ILE A 659 16.79 -11.21 10.34
C ILE A 659 16.06 -11.79 9.13
N VAL A 660 15.21 -10.99 8.51
CA VAL A 660 14.49 -11.39 7.31
C VAL A 660 15.38 -11.21 6.10
N GLY A 661 15.85 -12.32 5.54
CA GLY A 661 16.59 -12.35 4.27
C GLY A 661 15.62 -12.48 3.09
N VAL A 662 15.87 -11.69 2.05
CA VAL A 662 15.07 -11.72 0.82
C VAL A 662 15.97 -11.92 -0.39
N ASN A 663 15.66 -12.94 -1.22
CA ASN A 663 16.35 -13.23 -2.47
C ASN A 663 15.57 -12.58 -3.61
N TYR A 664 16.18 -11.59 -4.28
CA TYR A 664 15.49 -10.83 -5.32
C TYR A 664 16.31 -10.73 -6.59
N TYR A 665 15.74 -11.23 -7.66
CA TYR A 665 16.30 -11.26 -9.00
C TYR A 665 15.37 -10.59 -10.01
N TRP A 666 15.87 -10.28 -11.22
CA TRP A 666 15.12 -9.57 -12.25
C TRP A 666 13.84 -10.28 -12.70
N ASN A 667 13.74 -11.60 -12.52
CA ASN A 667 12.60 -12.44 -12.90
C ASN A 667 11.67 -12.81 -11.73
N ASN A 668 11.80 -12.16 -10.58
CA ASN A 668 10.97 -12.43 -9.39
C ASN A 668 9.55 -11.85 -9.47
N GLN A 669 9.15 -11.29 -10.60
CA GLN A 669 7.80 -10.79 -10.82
C GLN A 669 7.20 -11.41 -12.07
N TRP A 670 5.97 -11.93 -11.97
CA TRP A 670 5.29 -12.54 -13.12
C TRP A 670 3.76 -12.43 -13.00
N ASN A 671 3.11 -12.55 -14.15
CA ASN A 671 1.66 -12.66 -14.23
C ASN A 671 1.21 -14.06 -13.78
N HIS A 672 0.09 -14.14 -13.10
CA HIS A 672 -0.51 -15.43 -12.79
C HIS A 672 -0.95 -16.14 -14.09
N GLY A 673 -0.09 -16.94 -14.64
CA GLY A 673 -0.15 -17.53 -15.98
C GLY A 673 1.25 -17.73 -16.59
N GLY A 674 2.30 -17.23 -15.91
CA GLY A 674 3.70 -17.62 -16.16
C GLY A 674 4.56 -16.63 -16.95
N LEU A 675 4.03 -15.49 -17.40
CA LEU A 675 4.85 -14.48 -18.08
C LEU A 675 5.53 -13.57 -17.07
N THR A 676 6.85 -13.42 -17.19
CA THR A 676 7.63 -12.45 -16.40
C THR A 676 7.13 -11.04 -16.70
N VAL A 677 6.96 -10.23 -15.66
CA VAL A 677 6.62 -8.80 -15.76
C VAL A 677 7.91 -8.02 -15.90
N ASP A 678 8.02 -7.27 -16.99
CA ASP A 678 9.16 -6.41 -17.23
C ASP A 678 9.11 -5.18 -16.32
N VAL A 679 10.27 -4.62 -16.01
CA VAL A 679 10.38 -3.44 -15.14
C VAL A 679 9.69 -2.20 -15.71
N ASP A 680 9.59 -2.11 -17.02
CA ASP A 680 8.88 -1.03 -17.71
C ASP A 680 7.37 -1.25 -17.78
N ASP A 681 6.86 -2.38 -17.29
CA ASP A 681 5.43 -2.66 -17.27
C ASP A 681 4.75 -1.85 -16.16
N VAL A 682 3.59 -1.30 -16.46
CA VAL A 682 2.77 -0.49 -15.55
C VAL A 682 2.36 -1.25 -14.26
N ILE A 683 2.33 -2.58 -14.31
CA ILE A 683 2.00 -3.42 -13.14
C ILE A 683 3.22 -3.80 -12.30
N TYR A 684 4.44 -3.52 -12.78
CA TYR A 684 5.66 -3.84 -12.04
C TYR A 684 5.68 -3.12 -10.69
N ARG A 685 6.01 -3.85 -9.63
CA ARG A 685 6.17 -3.29 -8.29
C ARG A 685 7.64 -2.99 -8.02
N PRO A 686 8.03 -1.74 -7.70
CA PRO A 686 9.40 -1.41 -7.30
C PRO A 686 9.88 -2.28 -6.14
N LEU A 687 11.17 -2.63 -6.12
CA LEU A 687 11.73 -3.43 -5.02
C LEU A 687 11.52 -2.76 -3.65
N SER A 688 11.57 -1.43 -3.58
CA SER A 688 11.31 -0.67 -2.34
C SER A 688 9.92 -0.93 -1.76
N ASP A 689 8.91 -1.21 -2.61
CA ASP A 689 7.55 -1.52 -2.16
C ASP A 689 7.45 -2.94 -1.62
N LEU A 690 8.12 -3.88 -2.27
CA LEU A 690 8.19 -5.27 -1.80
C LEU A 690 8.92 -5.34 -0.45
N LEU A 691 10.01 -4.60 -0.29
CA LEU A 691 10.74 -4.50 0.98
C LEU A 691 9.87 -3.85 2.07
N PHE A 692 9.10 -2.81 1.72
CA PHE A 692 8.17 -2.19 2.67
C PHE A 692 7.07 -3.16 3.11
N GLU A 693 6.49 -3.93 2.18
CA GLU A 693 5.48 -4.96 2.47
C GLU A 693 5.98 -5.99 3.48
N VAL A 694 7.17 -6.53 3.26
CA VAL A 694 7.81 -7.49 4.17
C VAL A 694 8.07 -6.86 5.54
N SER A 695 8.61 -5.63 5.57
CA SER A 695 8.87 -4.89 6.81
C SER A 695 7.59 -4.56 7.57
N ALA A 696 6.53 -4.17 6.86
CA ALA A 696 5.22 -3.91 7.43
C ALA A 696 4.62 -5.16 8.10
N ARG A 697 4.96 -6.36 7.59
CA ARG A 697 4.48 -7.62 8.13
C ARG A 697 5.26 -8.06 9.37
N TYR A 698 6.59 -7.98 9.34
CA TYR A 698 7.44 -8.59 10.38
C TYR A 698 8.12 -7.58 11.32
N GLY A 699 8.43 -6.36 10.87
CA GLY A 699 9.11 -5.34 11.68
C GLY A 699 10.51 -5.78 12.15
N ARG A 700 11.22 -6.55 11.33
CA ARG A 700 12.54 -7.10 11.62
C ARG A 700 13.63 -6.43 10.79
N PRO A 701 14.90 -6.45 11.22
CA PRO A 701 16.02 -6.15 10.35
C PRO A 701 15.97 -7.00 9.08
N MET A 702 16.32 -6.42 7.95
CA MET A 702 16.25 -7.09 6.65
C MET A 702 17.60 -7.14 5.98
N LEU A 703 17.87 -8.23 5.25
CA LEU A 703 19.00 -8.37 4.35
C LEU A 703 18.47 -8.72 2.96
N ILE A 704 18.89 -8.00 1.91
CA ILE A 704 18.78 -8.56 0.56
C ILE A 704 19.84 -9.64 0.50
N SER A 705 19.43 -10.89 0.76
CA SER A 705 20.33 -12.02 0.99
C SER A 705 20.87 -12.64 -0.28
N GLU A 706 20.21 -12.37 -1.41
CA GLU A 706 20.70 -12.71 -2.73
C GLU A 706 20.19 -11.72 -3.76
N THR A 707 21.10 -11.23 -4.63
CA THR A 707 20.75 -10.48 -5.84
C THR A 707 21.90 -10.47 -6.83
N GLY A 708 21.56 -10.56 -8.12
CA GLY A 708 22.54 -10.57 -9.19
C GLY A 708 21.92 -10.75 -10.57
N THR A 709 22.73 -10.62 -11.59
CA THR A 709 22.40 -10.92 -13.01
C THR A 709 23.67 -11.17 -13.80
N GLU A 710 23.53 -11.72 -15.02
CA GLU A 710 24.68 -12.07 -15.86
C GLU A 710 25.16 -10.92 -16.78
N GLY A 711 26.43 -10.98 -17.13
CA GLY A 711 27.06 -10.20 -18.21
C GLY A 711 27.17 -8.70 -17.93
N ASP A 712 27.09 -7.90 -18.97
CA ASP A 712 27.30 -6.44 -18.90
C ASP A 712 26.23 -5.70 -18.09
N ARG A 713 25.17 -6.37 -17.72
CA ARG A 713 24.02 -5.84 -16.97
C ARG A 713 24.22 -5.80 -15.47
N ARG A 714 25.23 -6.48 -14.93
CA ARG A 714 25.50 -6.60 -13.49
C ARG A 714 25.54 -5.23 -12.78
N GLY A 715 26.24 -4.26 -13.38
CA GLY A 715 26.37 -2.92 -12.81
C GLY A 715 25.05 -2.16 -12.75
N ALA A 716 24.25 -2.20 -13.83
CA ALA A 716 22.97 -1.52 -13.90
C ALA A 716 21.93 -2.14 -12.96
N TRP A 717 21.92 -3.47 -12.84
CA TRP A 717 21.09 -4.18 -11.88
C TRP A 717 21.43 -3.79 -10.42
N PHE A 718 22.72 -3.74 -10.10
CA PHE A 718 23.15 -3.32 -8.76
C PHE A 718 22.77 -1.86 -8.47
N ASP A 719 22.94 -0.96 -9.43
CA ASP A 719 22.52 0.46 -9.30
C ASP A 719 21.01 0.55 -8.99
N TYR A 720 20.17 -0.25 -9.66
CA TYR A 720 18.73 -0.34 -9.38
C TYR A 720 18.46 -0.83 -7.95
N VAL A 721 19.02 -1.97 -7.56
CA VAL A 721 18.81 -2.55 -6.22
C VAL A 721 19.28 -1.59 -5.12
N ALA A 722 20.42 -0.92 -5.30
CA ALA A 722 20.95 0.05 -4.36
C ALA A 722 20.04 1.28 -4.22
N ALA A 723 19.52 1.81 -5.34
CA ALA A 723 18.59 2.94 -5.34
C ALA A 723 17.26 2.59 -4.64
N GLU A 724 16.68 1.43 -4.94
CA GLU A 724 15.44 0.98 -4.31
C GLU A 724 15.64 0.65 -2.82
N THR A 725 16.79 0.13 -2.44
CA THR A 725 17.17 -0.05 -1.03
C THR A 725 17.23 1.30 -0.30
N ALA A 726 17.86 2.30 -0.88
CA ALA A 726 17.93 3.65 -0.31
C ALA A 726 16.51 4.24 -0.13
N ARG A 727 15.65 4.09 -1.15
CA ARG A 727 14.25 4.51 -1.08
C ARG A 727 13.48 3.79 0.03
N ALA A 728 13.61 2.47 0.17
CA ALA A 728 12.97 1.71 1.23
C ALA A 728 13.41 2.22 2.61
N ARG A 729 14.70 2.52 2.77
CA ARG A 729 15.25 3.05 4.03
C ARG A 729 14.71 4.43 4.39
N THR A 730 14.48 5.33 3.43
CA THR A 730 13.83 6.63 3.71
C THR A 730 12.40 6.47 4.20
N ARG A 731 11.74 5.36 3.88
CA ARG A 731 10.40 4.98 4.34
C ARG A 731 10.42 4.18 5.66
N GLY A 732 11.56 4.08 6.33
CA GLY A 732 11.70 3.39 7.62
C GLY A 732 12.04 1.90 7.56
N VAL A 733 12.24 1.31 6.37
CA VAL A 733 12.57 -0.13 6.22
C VAL A 733 14.01 -0.39 6.67
N PRO A 734 14.27 -1.22 7.70
CA PRO A 734 15.58 -1.43 8.26
C PRO A 734 16.41 -2.44 7.44
N VAL A 735 16.77 -2.08 6.20
CA VAL A 735 17.66 -2.91 5.37
C VAL A 735 19.09 -2.74 5.86
N GLU A 736 19.72 -3.83 6.26
CA GLU A 736 21.06 -3.91 6.87
C GLU A 736 22.16 -4.19 5.84
N GLY A 737 21.80 -4.68 4.64
CA GLY A 737 22.78 -4.93 3.60
C GLY A 737 22.21 -5.49 2.30
N ILE A 738 23.07 -5.54 1.28
CA ILE A 738 22.82 -6.12 -0.05
C ILE A 738 23.89 -7.17 -0.32
N CYS A 739 23.53 -8.43 -0.44
CA CYS A 739 24.42 -9.52 -0.75
C CYS A 739 24.43 -9.79 -2.26
N LEU A 740 25.60 -9.52 -2.89
CA LEU A 740 25.84 -9.92 -4.28
C LEU A 740 25.85 -11.45 -4.33
N TYR A 741 24.98 -12.05 -5.11
CA TYR A 741 24.84 -13.50 -5.17
C TYR A 741 24.64 -14.00 -6.60
N PRO A 742 25.54 -14.88 -7.06
CA PRO A 742 26.83 -15.18 -6.46
C PRO A 742 27.89 -14.07 -6.66
N VAL A 743 28.84 -13.98 -5.73
CA VAL A 743 29.91 -12.98 -5.82
C VAL A 743 31.02 -13.37 -6.80
N ALA A 744 31.08 -14.66 -7.15
CA ALA A 744 32.01 -15.20 -8.14
C ALA A 744 31.26 -15.87 -9.29
N ASP A 745 31.84 -15.84 -10.50
CA ASP A 745 31.35 -16.63 -11.62
C ASP A 745 31.32 -18.11 -11.26
N HIS A 746 30.31 -18.83 -11.73
CA HIS A 746 30.13 -20.24 -11.38
C HIS A 746 29.53 -21.04 -12.55
N PRO A 747 29.72 -22.37 -12.57
CA PRO A 747 29.01 -23.21 -13.54
C PRO A 747 27.51 -23.24 -13.24
N GLY A 748 26.66 -23.15 -14.26
CA GLY A 748 25.22 -23.17 -14.15
C GLY A 748 24.68 -24.38 -13.40
N TRP A 749 23.49 -24.22 -12.81
CA TRP A 749 22.83 -25.31 -12.09
C TRP A 749 22.41 -26.46 -13.02
N ASP A 750 21.99 -26.11 -14.24
CA ASP A 750 21.40 -27.03 -15.22
C ASP A 750 22.37 -27.56 -16.27
N ASP A 751 23.48 -26.91 -16.44
CA ASP A 751 24.49 -27.24 -17.44
C ASP A 751 25.90 -26.90 -16.89
N ASP A 752 26.90 -27.15 -17.69
CA ASP A 752 28.29 -26.82 -17.35
C ASP A 752 28.74 -25.45 -17.91
N ARG A 753 27.79 -24.67 -18.40
CA ARG A 753 28.05 -23.30 -18.88
C ARG A 753 28.53 -22.42 -17.73
N MET A 754 29.65 -21.75 -17.91
CA MET A 754 30.07 -20.74 -16.94
C MET A 754 29.15 -19.52 -17.03
N CYS A 755 28.54 -19.17 -15.91
CA CYS A 755 27.67 -18.01 -15.76
C CYS A 755 28.50 -16.79 -15.29
N PRO A 756 28.67 -15.75 -16.13
CA PRO A 756 29.43 -14.56 -15.77
C PRO A 756 28.58 -13.57 -14.96
N ASN A 757 28.26 -13.92 -13.75
CA ASN A 757 27.36 -13.15 -12.85
C ASN A 757 28.07 -12.60 -11.62
N GLY A 758 29.32 -12.99 -11.36
CA GLY A 758 30.07 -12.56 -10.20
C GLY A 758 30.71 -11.17 -10.32
N LEU A 759 31.05 -10.61 -9.17
CA LEU A 759 32.04 -9.52 -9.04
C LEU A 759 33.45 -10.05 -9.34
N LEU A 760 33.69 -11.32 -9.01
CA LEU A 760 34.95 -12.02 -9.25
C LEU A 760 34.77 -12.98 -10.43
N GLY A 761 35.32 -12.62 -11.58
CA GLY A 761 35.47 -13.53 -12.71
C GLY A 761 36.49 -14.62 -12.37
N ILE A 762 36.25 -15.87 -12.85
CA ILE A 762 37.12 -17.00 -12.63
C ILE A 762 37.73 -17.48 -13.94
N ASP A 763 39.05 -17.51 -14.06
CA ASP A 763 39.73 -18.15 -15.18
C ASP A 763 39.64 -19.69 -15.02
N PRO A 764 38.93 -20.40 -15.88
CA PRO A 764 38.74 -21.83 -15.70
C PRO A 764 40.00 -22.66 -15.86
N SER A 765 41.07 -22.07 -16.47
CA SER A 765 42.33 -22.77 -16.70
C SER A 765 43.23 -22.84 -15.47
N ASN A 766 43.18 -21.84 -14.61
CA ASN A 766 44.09 -21.69 -13.45
C ASN A 766 43.44 -21.22 -12.16
N GLY A 767 42.11 -20.94 -12.19
CA GLY A 767 41.36 -20.48 -11.02
C GLY A 767 41.66 -19.04 -10.60
N ALA A 768 42.35 -18.26 -11.42
CA ALA A 768 42.68 -16.88 -11.10
C ALA A 768 41.42 -16.01 -11.04
N ARG A 769 41.40 -15.08 -10.08
CA ARG A 769 40.29 -14.16 -9.86
C ARG A 769 40.53 -12.83 -10.56
N SER A 770 39.59 -12.36 -11.34
CA SER A 770 39.56 -11.00 -11.91
C SER A 770 38.36 -10.24 -11.38
N VAL A 771 38.54 -8.92 -11.20
CA VAL A 771 37.42 -8.07 -10.73
C VAL A 771 36.66 -7.51 -11.92
N ASP A 772 35.34 -7.72 -11.97
CA ASP A 772 34.49 -7.06 -12.98
C ASP A 772 34.49 -5.54 -12.80
N PRO A 773 34.98 -4.77 -13.80
CA PRO A 773 35.14 -3.33 -13.64
C PRO A 773 33.79 -2.58 -13.61
N GLY A 774 32.76 -3.10 -14.31
CA GLY A 774 31.44 -2.49 -14.41
C GLY A 774 30.71 -2.57 -13.06
N LEU A 775 30.60 -3.77 -12.49
CA LEU A 775 29.97 -4.00 -11.19
C LEU A 775 30.76 -3.31 -10.07
N ALA A 776 32.10 -3.38 -10.08
CA ALA A 776 32.92 -2.68 -9.09
C ALA A 776 32.74 -1.15 -9.16
N ALA A 777 32.53 -0.59 -10.36
CA ALA A 777 32.26 0.83 -10.52
C ALA A 777 30.85 1.19 -9.96
N ALA A 778 29.84 0.37 -10.20
CA ALA A 778 28.48 0.54 -9.64
C ALA A 778 28.50 0.49 -8.10
N ILE A 779 29.18 -0.48 -7.50
CA ILE A 779 29.35 -0.58 -6.05
C ILE A 779 29.99 0.69 -5.47
N ARG A 780 31.04 1.21 -6.12
CA ARG A 780 31.66 2.48 -5.68
C ARG A 780 30.73 3.69 -5.82
N ARG A 781 29.94 3.78 -6.91
CA ARG A 781 28.97 4.86 -7.11
C ARG A 781 27.89 4.88 -6.05
N SER A 782 27.43 3.71 -5.60
CA SER A 782 26.37 3.61 -4.59
C SER A 782 26.74 4.25 -3.25
N GLY A 783 28.04 4.42 -2.96
CA GLY A 783 28.52 4.91 -1.67
C GLY A 783 28.33 3.95 -0.50
N LEU A 784 27.82 2.72 -0.76
CA LEU A 784 27.53 1.69 0.27
C LEU A 784 28.80 0.98 0.79
N VAL A 785 29.94 1.12 0.11
CA VAL A 785 31.25 0.70 0.63
C VAL A 785 32.02 1.93 1.10
N ALA A 786 32.57 1.89 2.30
CA ALA A 786 33.34 2.99 2.88
C ALA A 786 34.47 3.37 1.92
N ARG A 787 34.63 4.67 1.62
CA ARG A 787 35.85 5.18 1.02
C ARG A 787 37.01 4.88 2.01
N ARG A 788 38.07 4.23 1.51
CA ARG A 788 39.30 4.01 2.28
C ARG A 788 39.93 5.32 2.75
#